data_24866f5db0e11609becd9c364dffea85
#
_entry.id   24866f5db0e11609becd9c364dffea85
#
_cell.length_a   1.000
_cell.length_b   1.000
_cell.length_c   1.000
_cell.angle_alpha   90.00
_cell.angle_beta   90.00
_cell.angle_gamma   90.00
#
_symmetry.space_group_name_H-M   'P 1'
#
loop_
_entity.id
_entity.type
_entity.pdbx_description
1 polymer ?
#
loop_
_entity_poly.entity_id
_entity_poly.type
_entity_poly.pdbx_seq_one_letter_code
_entity_poly.pdbx_strand_id
1 'polypeptide(L)'
;MRYGHFDDDHREYVITRPDTPVPWINYLGTDAYFGIISNTAGGYSWYRDARLRRITRYRYNNVPADSGGRYLYLRDNGSGEYWSPSWQPTQHDLDRYECRHGLSYTRISSSRLGVRAEILYFVPPGETLEVWRLRVRNERGTPVDLSAFSSAEFCLWDAQDDATNFQRNYSTGEVEVADGVIYHKTEYRERRNHFAYFACSEPLAGFDTQREEFLGAYRGWDRPLVVERGESANSVAHGWAPHGSHHARFRLAPGDAKEVIFLLGYWENPDDQKFDPPGSAVLNKALVRPVIDRWLRQETVAAGFRRLRDSWSSLLSALTVETPDDDTNRMVNTWNPYQCMVTFNMSRSVSLFESGISRGIGFRDSCQDLFGFVQLAPGRARGRILELAATQLASGGAYHQYQPLTKSGNDAMGSGFNDDPLWLVLGVAAYLKETGDEAILDQAVPYADAQDGPAPLYQHLERSLRYTSDRLGPHLLPLIGRADWNDCLNLNCFSAAPGESFQTTANVTGGVAESVFIGGLFALAATEFARIADRRGRAADAAGYRAEAEKMAHAVTEHGWDGEWFRRAYDHAGRVIGSAENAEGQIFIEPQGMCVMSGIGLGNGMAVRALASVRTRLATSHGILLVQPAYTRYHLELGEISSYPPGYKENGSIFCHTNPWVMVAEAMVGHGDAAFGYYKRINPSAREQISDVHRCEPYVYAQMIAGPDAPACGEAKNSWLTGTAAWNLVAITQWILGIRAEMDGLRVDPVLPAAWAGFTATRRFRGATYQISVRNPDRISGRVADLEVDGQRVRGTLVPLAPAGTTVQVEAVVG
;
A
#
# COMPACT_ATOMS: atom_id res chain seq x y z
N MET A 1 -16.64 -2.53 -20.27
CA MET A 1 -15.64 -2.16 -21.30
C MET A 1 -14.26 -2.43 -20.72
N ARG A 2 -13.33 -2.93 -21.51
CA ARG A 2 -11.94 -3.11 -21.10
C ARG A 2 -11.10 -1.90 -21.53
N TYR A 3 -10.18 -1.49 -20.67
CA TYR A 3 -9.24 -0.41 -20.97
C TYR A 3 -7.82 -0.95 -21.24
N GLY A 4 -7.63 -2.26 -21.07
CA GLY A 4 -6.34 -2.93 -21.21
C GLY A 4 -6.45 -4.44 -21.06
N HIS A 5 -5.31 -5.06 -20.77
CA HIS A 5 -5.19 -6.50 -20.52
C HIS A 5 -3.90 -6.82 -19.75
N PHE A 6 -3.86 -7.97 -19.10
CA PHE A 6 -2.65 -8.47 -18.46
C PHE A 6 -1.68 -9.08 -19.49
N ASP A 7 -0.41 -8.78 -19.32
CA ASP A 7 0.72 -9.45 -19.98
C ASP A 7 1.51 -10.22 -18.89
N ASP A 8 1.07 -11.42 -18.61
CA ASP A 8 1.58 -12.24 -17.51
C ASP A 8 3.05 -12.65 -17.73
N ASP A 9 3.48 -12.83 -18.98
CA ASP A 9 4.87 -13.19 -19.34
C ASP A 9 5.85 -12.07 -18.94
N HIS A 10 5.43 -10.81 -19.07
CA HIS A 10 6.24 -9.66 -18.71
C HIS A 10 5.93 -9.10 -17.32
N ARG A 11 4.88 -9.61 -16.65
CA ARG A 11 4.35 -9.06 -15.39
C ARG A 11 3.98 -7.60 -15.51
N GLU A 12 3.25 -7.28 -16.57
CA GLU A 12 2.77 -5.93 -16.89
C GLU A 12 1.24 -5.93 -17.03
N TYR A 13 0.65 -4.79 -16.71
CA TYR A 13 -0.70 -4.46 -17.15
C TYR A 13 -0.62 -3.46 -18.28
N VAL A 14 -1.20 -3.81 -19.42
CA VAL A 14 -1.16 -3.03 -20.67
C VAL A 14 -2.44 -2.24 -20.83
N ILE A 15 -2.35 -0.92 -20.74
CA ILE A 15 -3.45 0.03 -20.93
C ILE A 15 -3.40 0.51 -22.39
N THR A 16 -4.50 0.31 -23.13
CA THR A 16 -4.53 0.54 -24.58
C THR A 16 -5.18 1.87 -24.99
N ARG A 17 -5.65 2.66 -24.01
CA ARG A 17 -6.25 3.99 -24.22
C ARG A 17 -5.97 4.90 -23.04
N PRO A 18 -5.73 6.21 -23.27
CA PRO A 18 -5.32 7.11 -22.19
C PRO A 18 -6.46 7.52 -21.24
N ASP A 19 -7.72 7.50 -21.69
CA ASP A 19 -8.91 7.95 -21.01
C ASP A 19 -9.53 6.85 -20.12
N THR A 20 -8.76 6.32 -19.18
CA THR A 20 -9.25 5.39 -18.14
C THR A 20 -10.29 6.06 -17.24
N PRO A 21 -11.18 5.30 -16.55
CA PRO A 21 -12.28 5.88 -15.75
C PRO A 21 -11.83 6.85 -14.65
N VAL A 22 -10.67 6.62 -14.11
CA VAL A 22 -9.88 7.47 -13.21
C VAL A 22 -8.41 7.31 -13.60
N PRO A 23 -7.48 8.18 -13.20
CA PRO A 23 -6.06 7.92 -13.43
C PRO A 23 -5.65 6.56 -12.87
N TRP A 24 -5.24 5.62 -13.71
CA TRP A 24 -4.71 4.34 -13.27
C TRP A 24 -3.23 4.50 -13.01
N ILE A 25 -2.84 4.30 -11.76
CA ILE A 25 -1.51 4.65 -11.27
C ILE A 25 -0.61 3.43 -11.06
N ASN A 26 0.66 3.73 -10.96
CA ASN A 26 1.71 2.83 -10.49
C ASN A 26 2.62 3.57 -9.51
N TYR A 27 3.33 2.82 -8.66
CA TYR A 27 4.36 3.37 -7.79
C TYR A 27 5.74 3.09 -8.36
N LEU A 28 6.62 4.08 -8.29
CA LEU A 28 8.03 3.98 -8.64
C LEU A 28 8.86 3.94 -7.36
N GLY A 29 9.96 3.17 -7.39
CA GLY A 29 10.89 3.08 -6.27
C GLY A 29 10.57 1.98 -5.27
N THR A 30 11.59 1.58 -4.51
CA THR A 30 11.52 0.48 -3.56
C THR A 30 12.01 0.82 -2.15
N ASP A 31 12.84 1.87 -1.98
CA ASP A 31 13.58 2.10 -0.73
C ASP A 31 13.34 3.47 -0.09
N ALA A 32 13.78 4.56 -0.73
CA ALA A 32 13.74 5.90 -0.15
C ALA A 32 13.23 6.98 -1.12
N TYR A 33 13.56 6.87 -2.39
CA TYR A 33 13.01 7.73 -3.43
C TYR A 33 11.82 7.05 -4.06
N PHE A 34 10.70 7.75 -4.13
CA PHE A 34 9.43 7.21 -4.62
C PHE A 34 8.74 8.19 -5.57
N GLY A 35 7.87 7.63 -6.40
CA GLY A 35 6.95 8.41 -7.21
C GLY A 35 5.62 7.69 -7.41
N ILE A 36 4.54 8.46 -7.55
CA ILE A 36 3.28 8.01 -8.17
C ILE A 36 3.33 8.44 -9.62
N ILE A 37 2.96 7.56 -10.51
CA ILE A 37 2.82 7.85 -11.95
C ILE A 37 1.52 7.25 -12.49
N SER A 38 0.74 8.06 -13.20
CA SER A 38 -0.46 7.58 -13.88
C SER A 38 -0.15 7.01 -15.27
N ASN A 39 -1.16 6.41 -15.88
CA ASN A 39 -1.09 5.97 -17.27
C ASN A 39 -0.80 7.11 -18.25
N THR A 40 -0.98 8.37 -17.87
CA THR A 40 -0.68 9.55 -18.70
C THR A 40 0.51 10.37 -18.19
N ALA A 41 1.37 9.76 -17.35
CA ALA A 41 2.54 10.37 -16.73
C ALA A 41 2.26 11.47 -15.69
N GLY A 42 1.01 11.61 -15.25
CA GLY A 42 0.65 12.45 -14.10
C GLY A 42 1.23 11.91 -12.79
N GLY A 43 1.19 12.71 -11.73
CA GLY A 43 1.67 12.33 -10.40
C GLY A 43 2.90 13.11 -9.94
N TYR A 44 3.61 12.59 -8.93
CA TYR A 44 4.68 13.32 -8.26
C TYR A 44 5.73 12.40 -7.64
N SER A 45 6.87 13.00 -7.26
CA SER A 45 7.99 12.31 -6.64
C SER A 45 8.35 12.91 -5.30
N TRP A 46 8.91 12.09 -4.41
CA TRP A 46 9.35 12.50 -3.07
C TRP A 46 10.48 11.62 -2.54
N TYR A 47 11.14 12.11 -1.50
CA TYR A 47 12.13 11.37 -0.74
C TYR A 47 11.61 11.08 0.67
N ARG A 48 11.42 9.82 1.04
CA ARG A 48 10.92 9.29 2.32
C ARG A 48 9.55 9.82 2.78
N ASP A 49 9.35 11.13 2.75
CA ASP A 49 8.11 11.78 3.22
C ASP A 49 7.51 12.62 2.10
N ALA A 50 6.31 12.25 1.67
CA ALA A 50 5.64 12.91 0.55
C ALA A 50 5.10 14.31 0.89
N ARG A 51 5.01 14.68 2.16
CA ARG A 51 4.65 16.01 2.59
C ARG A 51 5.88 16.91 2.72
N LEU A 52 6.90 16.49 3.49
CA LEU A 52 8.02 17.34 3.91
C LEU A 52 9.25 17.23 3.00
N ARG A 53 9.28 16.25 2.08
CA ARG A 53 10.34 16.07 1.08
C ARG A 53 9.76 15.82 -0.31
N ARG A 54 8.69 16.57 -0.64
CA ARG A 54 8.07 16.57 -1.96
C ARG A 54 8.99 17.22 -2.98
N ILE A 55 9.29 16.52 -4.06
CA ILE A 55 10.19 17.03 -5.13
C ILE A 55 9.38 17.75 -6.19
N THR A 56 8.34 17.12 -6.72
CA THR A 56 7.51 17.71 -7.77
C THR A 56 6.13 18.11 -7.24
N ARG A 57 5.60 19.18 -7.79
CA ARG A 57 4.28 19.73 -7.44
C ARG A 57 3.17 18.92 -8.09
N TYR A 58 2.12 18.64 -7.33
CA TYR A 58 0.90 18.00 -7.80
C TYR A 58 -0.30 18.52 -6.98
N ARG A 59 -1.43 18.73 -7.64
CA ARG A 59 -2.68 19.13 -6.99
C ARG A 59 -3.75 18.10 -7.26
N TYR A 60 -4.37 17.60 -6.19
CA TYR A 60 -5.33 16.49 -6.28
C TYR A 60 -6.64 16.84 -6.97
N ASN A 61 -7.09 18.10 -6.88
CA ASN A 61 -8.35 18.57 -7.46
C ASN A 61 -8.13 19.43 -8.69
N ASN A 62 -7.22 19.04 -9.56
CA ASN A 62 -6.96 19.74 -10.79
C ASN A 62 -8.05 19.54 -11.85
N VAL A 63 -8.21 20.54 -12.71
CA VAL A 63 -9.02 20.51 -13.93
C VAL A 63 -8.11 20.92 -15.10
N PRO A 64 -7.92 20.06 -16.10
CA PRO A 64 -8.41 18.67 -16.19
C PRO A 64 -7.79 17.75 -15.14
N ALA A 65 -8.47 16.63 -14.87
CA ALA A 65 -7.96 15.61 -13.96
C ALA A 65 -6.57 15.12 -14.39
N ASP A 66 -5.76 14.68 -13.41
CA ASP A 66 -4.41 14.16 -13.62
C ASP A 66 -3.42 15.20 -14.21
N SER A 67 -3.63 16.47 -13.94
CA SER A 67 -2.74 17.55 -14.34
C SER A 67 -1.63 17.76 -13.30
N GLY A 68 -0.38 17.86 -13.79
CA GLY A 68 0.86 17.86 -13.03
C GLY A 68 1.53 16.50 -13.13
N GLY A 69 2.76 16.46 -13.63
CA GLY A 69 3.44 15.19 -13.89
C GLY A 69 4.79 15.35 -14.55
N ARG A 70 5.25 14.26 -15.11
CA ARG A 70 6.53 14.10 -15.79
C ARG A 70 6.32 14.21 -17.28
N TYR A 71 6.16 15.45 -17.78
CA TYR A 71 5.77 15.64 -19.16
C TYR A 71 6.95 15.81 -20.11
N LEU A 72 6.79 15.25 -21.29
CA LEU A 72 7.65 15.49 -22.44
C LEU A 72 6.78 15.99 -23.60
N TYR A 73 7.25 17.01 -24.30
CA TYR A 73 6.65 17.51 -25.52
C TYR A 73 7.60 17.20 -26.68
N LEU A 74 7.05 16.68 -27.76
CA LEU A 74 7.75 16.59 -29.04
C LEU A 74 7.16 17.61 -30.00
N ARG A 75 8.03 18.32 -30.72
CA ARG A 75 7.64 19.30 -31.73
C ARG A 75 8.35 18.99 -33.03
N ASP A 76 7.58 18.89 -34.13
CA ASP A 76 8.10 18.87 -35.49
C ASP A 76 8.45 20.30 -35.91
N ASN A 77 9.73 20.62 -36.06
CA ASN A 77 10.19 21.98 -36.37
C ASN A 77 9.84 22.39 -37.80
N GLY A 78 9.58 21.41 -38.67
CA GLY A 78 9.18 21.68 -40.05
C GLY A 78 7.72 22.13 -40.17
N SER A 79 6.81 21.52 -39.46
CA SER A 79 5.37 21.86 -39.50
C SER A 79 4.95 22.80 -38.36
N GLY A 80 5.68 22.86 -37.28
CA GLY A 80 5.28 23.55 -36.04
C GLY A 80 4.33 22.75 -35.15
N GLU A 81 3.85 21.59 -35.60
CA GLU A 81 2.99 20.71 -34.81
C GLU A 81 3.73 20.14 -33.58
N TYR A 82 3.07 20.08 -32.45
CA TYR A 82 3.60 19.49 -31.24
C TYR A 82 2.59 18.59 -30.55
N TRP A 83 3.06 17.66 -29.70
CA TRP A 83 2.24 16.75 -28.92
C TRP A 83 3.02 16.23 -27.70
N SER A 84 2.31 15.62 -26.76
CA SER A 84 2.92 14.87 -25.68
C SER A 84 2.80 13.36 -25.93
N PRO A 85 3.90 12.60 -25.92
CA PRO A 85 3.86 11.14 -26.12
C PRO A 85 3.04 10.40 -25.04
N SER A 86 2.88 10.98 -23.86
CA SER A 86 2.05 10.45 -22.77
C SER A 86 0.56 10.82 -22.89
N TRP A 87 0.13 11.47 -23.97
CA TRP A 87 -1.18 12.08 -24.20
C TRP A 87 -1.41 13.33 -23.37
N GLN A 88 -1.37 13.24 -22.03
CA GLN A 88 -1.32 14.43 -21.18
C GLN A 88 0.05 15.12 -21.34
N PRO A 89 0.11 16.46 -21.24
CA PRO A 89 -1.00 17.37 -20.95
C PRO A 89 -1.69 17.93 -22.21
N THR A 90 -1.17 17.65 -23.43
CA THR A 90 -1.69 18.25 -24.68
C THR A 90 -3.01 17.66 -25.14
N GLN A 91 -3.30 16.42 -24.78
CA GLN A 91 -4.49 15.66 -25.15
C GLN A 91 -4.75 15.61 -26.68
N HIS A 92 -3.69 15.79 -27.49
CA HIS A 92 -3.80 15.63 -28.92
C HIS A 92 -4.07 14.18 -29.31
N ASP A 93 -4.82 13.95 -30.36
CA ASP A 93 -5.05 12.62 -30.89
C ASP A 93 -3.73 11.94 -31.26
N LEU A 94 -3.56 10.72 -30.81
CA LEU A 94 -2.42 9.86 -31.09
C LEU A 94 -2.85 8.75 -32.05
N ASP A 95 -2.00 8.42 -33.04
CA ASP A 95 -2.27 7.32 -33.98
C ASP A 95 -2.26 5.97 -33.27
N ARG A 96 -1.41 5.84 -32.22
CA ARG A 96 -1.30 4.70 -31.32
C ARG A 96 -0.97 5.18 -29.93
N TYR A 97 -1.50 4.48 -28.94
CA TYR A 97 -1.17 4.69 -27.53
C TYR A 97 -1.17 3.37 -26.76
N GLU A 98 -0.17 3.18 -25.92
CA GLU A 98 -0.05 2.05 -25.00
C GLU A 98 0.71 2.51 -23.77
N CYS A 99 0.16 2.21 -22.57
CA CYS A 99 0.89 2.34 -21.33
C CYS A 99 1.02 0.96 -20.68
N ARG A 100 2.23 0.61 -20.25
CA ARG A 100 2.55 -0.62 -19.54
C ARG A 100 2.99 -0.28 -18.13
N HIS A 101 2.17 -0.63 -17.14
CA HIS A 101 2.56 -0.62 -15.75
C HIS A 101 3.19 -1.96 -15.38
N GLY A 102 4.46 -1.92 -14.98
CA GLY A 102 5.19 -3.08 -14.44
C GLY A 102 5.60 -2.83 -13.00
N LEU A 103 6.39 -3.73 -12.44
CA LEU A 103 6.80 -3.69 -11.04
C LEU A 103 7.82 -2.57 -10.80
N SER A 104 7.35 -1.47 -10.22
CA SER A 104 8.09 -0.22 -9.95
C SER A 104 8.62 0.51 -11.20
N TYR A 105 8.00 0.31 -12.36
CA TYR A 105 8.27 1.07 -13.59
C TYR A 105 7.01 1.25 -14.42
N THR A 106 7.05 2.26 -15.28
CA THR A 106 5.98 2.52 -16.27
C THR A 106 6.61 2.82 -17.62
N ARG A 107 6.05 2.24 -18.69
CA ARG A 107 6.46 2.50 -20.06
C ARG A 107 5.25 3.02 -20.85
N ILE A 108 5.39 4.18 -21.47
CA ILE A 108 4.36 4.75 -22.33
C ILE A 108 4.90 4.82 -23.75
N SER A 109 4.18 4.22 -24.69
CA SER A 109 4.51 4.23 -26.12
C SER A 109 3.38 4.83 -26.91
N SER A 110 3.72 5.71 -27.85
CA SER A 110 2.74 6.32 -28.73
C SER A 110 3.32 6.65 -30.09
N SER A 111 2.45 6.92 -31.07
CA SER A 111 2.87 7.48 -32.36
C SER A 111 1.94 8.60 -32.78
N ARG A 112 2.51 9.61 -33.43
CA ARG A 112 1.81 10.69 -34.08
C ARG A 112 2.62 11.21 -35.28
N LEU A 113 1.95 11.51 -36.39
CA LEU A 113 2.57 12.08 -37.57
C LEU A 113 3.77 11.28 -38.09
N GLY A 114 3.74 9.94 -38.00
CA GLY A 114 4.84 9.07 -38.40
C GLY A 114 6.09 9.15 -37.52
N VAL A 115 5.96 9.65 -36.31
CA VAL A 115 7.00 9.62 -35.28
C VAL A 115 6.53 8.74 -34.13
N ARG A 116 7.28 7.70 -33.81
CA ARG A 116 7.05 6.83 -32.65
C ARG A 116 7.90 7.30 -31.48
N ALA A 117 7.30 7.39 -30.31
CA ALA A 117 7.98 7.68 -29.05
C ALA A 117 7.70 6.60 -28.03
N GLU A 118 8.70 6.25 -27.23
CA GLU A 118 8.60 5.39 -26.06
C GLU A 118 9.31 6.08 -24.89
N ILE A 119 8.63 6.17 -23.74
CA ILE A 119 9.22 6.70 -22.51
C ILE A 119 9.17 5.62 -21.44
N LEU A 120 10.32 5.29 -20.86
CA LEU A 120 10.44 4.42 -19.70
C LEU A 120 10.74 5.24 -18.46
N TYR A 121 9.88 5.13 -17.45
CA TYR A 121 10.03 5.77 -16.14
C TYR A 121 10.33 4.70 -15.08
N PHE A 122 11.41 4.87 -14.31
CA PHE A 122 11.72 4.00 -13.18
C PHE A 122 12.68 4.66 -12.20
N VAL A 123 12.71 4.15 -10.98
CA VAL A 123 13.72 4.49 -9.95
C VAL A 123 14.67 3.30 -9.82
N PRO A 124 15.97 3.47 -10.06
CA PRO A 124 16.93 2.39 -9.87
C PRO A 124 17.06 2.00 -8.39
N PRO A 125 17.14 0.70 -8.05
CA PRO A 125 17.30 0.26 -6.68
C PRO A 125 18.53 0.88 -5.99
N GLY A 126 18.32 1.45 -4.79
CA GLY A 126 19.35 2.09 -3.97
C GLY A 126 19.74 3.51 -4.40
N GLU A 127 19.11 4.09 -5.41
CA GLU A 127 19.37 5.45 -5.87
C GLU A 127 18.29 6.44 -5.42
N THR A 128 18.66 7.72 -5.34
CA THR A 128 17.74 8.81 -4.99
C THR A 128 17.36 9.65 -6.22
N LEU A 129 17.12 8.99 -7.33
CA LEU A 129 16.72 9.61 -8.60
C LEU A 129 15.74 8.72 -9.37
N GLU A 130 14.97 9.33 -10.23
CA GLU A 130 14.19 8.63 -11.27
C GLU A 130 14.75 8.92 -12.66
N VAL A 131 14.65 7.94 -13.52
CA VAL A 131 15.08 7.98 -14.91
C VAL A 131 13.86 8.10 -15.81
N TRP A 132 13.88 9.03 -16.74
CA TRP A 132 12.95 9.13 -17.87
C TRP A 132 13.74 8.89 -19.15
N ARG A 133 13.65 7.69 -19.70
CA ARG A 133 14.34 7.33 -20.95
C ARG A 133 13.39 7.49 -22.12
N LEU A 134 13.54 8.54 -22.88
CA LEU A 134 12.79 8.79 -24.11
C LEU A 134 13.53 8.16 -25.30
N ARG A 135 12.83 7.35 -26.07
CA ARG A 135 13.31 6.85 -27.38
C ARG A 135 12.34 7.32 -28.47
N VAL A 136 12.88 8.07 -29.45
CA VAL A 136 12.09 8.59 -30.57
C VAL A 136 12.59 7.94 -31.86
N ARG A 137 11.66 7.43 -32.69
CA ARG A 137 11.99 6.82 -34.00
C ARG A 137 11.20 7.56 -35.11
N ASN A 138 11.90 7.86 -36.18
CA ASN A 138 11.28 8.37 -37.41
C ASN A 138 10.74 7.21 -38.25
N GLU A 139 9.42 7.06 -38.35
CA GLU A 139 8.74 6.06 -39.21
C GLU A 139 8.30 6.65 -40.56
N ARG A 140 8.64 7.92 -40.85
CA ARG A 140 8.38 8.57 -42.12
C ARG A 140 9.38 8.11 -43.20
N GLY A 141 9.01 8.24 -44.45
CA GLY A 141 9.92 8.11 -45.61
C GLY A 141 10.85 9.29 -45.85
N THR A 142 10.77 10.35 -45.03
CA THR A 142 11.55 11.59 -45.11
C THR A 142 12.20 11.93 -43.77
N PRO A 143 13.34 12.66 -43.80
CA PRO A 143 13.96 13.14 -42.55
C PRO A 143 13.00 14.06 -41.78
N VAL A 144 13.11 14.02 -40.45
CA VAL A 144 12.37 14.91 -39.54
C VAL A 144 13.31 15.66 -38.64
N ASP A 145 13.06 16.94 -38.39
CA ASP A 145 13.75 17.78 -37.40
C ASP A 145 12.84 17.98 -36.21
N LEU A 146 13.25 17.50 -35.05
CA LEU A 146 12.44 17.45 -33.82
C LEU A 146 13.07 18.26 -32.71
N SER A 147 12.22 18.90 -31.93
CA SER A 147 12.55 19.40 -30.60
C SER A 147 11.85 18.55 -29.54
N ALA A 148 12.56 18.20 -28.48
CA ALA A 148 12.02 17.59 -27.27
C ALA A 148 12.15 18.59 -26.11
N PHE A 149 11.01 18.86 -25.43
CA PHE A 149 10.99 19.67 -24.23
C PHE A 149 10.57 18.80 -23.04
N SER A 150 11.39 18.79 -21.97
CA SER A 150 10.98 18.18 -20.71
C SER A 150 10.25 19.17 -19.84
N SER A 151 9.45 18.70 -18.89
CA SER A 151 8.70 19.55 -17.99
C SER A 151 8.47 18.86 -16.64
N ALA A 152 8.97 19.48 -15.58
CA ALA A 152 8.71 19.12 -14.19
C ALA A 152 8.55 20.39 -13.36
N GLU A 153 7.44 20.54 -12.66
CA GLU A 153 7.23 21.66 -11.73
C GLU A 153 7.74 21.25 -10.33
N PHE A 154 8.66 22.02 -9.76
CA PHE A 154 9.18 21.73 -8.43
C PHE A 154 8.23 22.20 -7.32
N CYS A 155 8.11 21.39 -6.28
CA CYS A 155 7.45 21.72 -5.04
C CYS A 155 8.40 22.49 -4.12
N LEU A 156 7.86 23.38 -3.30
CA LEU A 156 8.63 24.09 -2.26
C LEU A 156 8.84 23.22 -1.01
N TRP A 157 9.02 21.94 -1.17
CA TRP A 157 9.32 20.87 -0.22
C TRP A 157 8.16 20.47 0.70
N ASP A 158 7.56 21.38 1.46
CA ASP A 158 6.33 21.08 2.22
C ASP A 158 5.14 21.20 1.29
N ALA A 159 4.60 20.05 0.89
CA ALA A 159 3.53 19.98 -0.09
C ALA A 159 2.19 20.56 0.40
N GLN A 160 1.94 20.56 1.70
CA GLN A 160 0.73 21.15 2.27
C GLN A 160 0.82 22.67 2.25
N ASP A 161 1.94 23.21 2.68
CA ASP A 161 2.20 24.64 2.63
C ASP A 161 2.27 25.15 1.18
N ASP A 162 2.91 24.39 0.28
CA ASP A 162 3.01 24.70 -1.17
C ASP A 162 1.65 24.78 -1.87
N ALA A 163 0.66 24.03 -1.38
CA ALA A 163 -0.70 24.03 -1.94
C ALA A 163 -1.47 25.32 -1.61
N THR A 164 -0.99 26.16 -0.70
CA THR A 164 -1.65 27.41 -0.30
C THR A 164 -0.92 28.64 -0.83
N ASN A 165 -1.67 29.74 -1.06
CA ASN A 165 -1.06 31.01 -1.45
C ASN A 165 -0.21 31.64 -0.36
N PHE A 166 -0.42 31.25 0.89
CA PHE A 166 0.33 31.78 2.03
C PHE A 166 1.81 31.41 1.97
N GLN A 167 2.11 30.19 1.56
CA GLN A 167 3.46 29.67 1.45
C GLN A 167 4.36 30.51 0.53
N ARG A 168 3.84 31.03 -0.56
CA ARG A 168 4.62 31.87 -1.50
C ARG A 168 5.22 33.13 -0.90
N ASN A 169 4.72 33.58 0.23
CA ASN A 169 5.24 34.76 0.94
C ASN A 169 6.47 34.44 1.81
N TYR A 170 6.69 33.16 2.11
CA TYR A 170 7.71 32.69 3.06
C TYR A 170 8.72 31.75 2.45
N SER A 171 8.35 31.01 1.42
CA SER A 171 9.23 30.09 0.72
C SER A 171 9.53 30.58 -0.67
N THR A 172 10.81 30.68 -0.98
CA THR A 172 11.29 31.08 -2.30
C THR A 172 12.04 29.91 -2.93
N GLY A 173 11.57 29.44 -4.07
CA GLY A 173 12.30 28.49 -4.91
C GLY A 173 13.43 29.22 -5.62
N GLU A 174 14.67 28.81 -5.40
CA GLU A 174 15.84 29.28 -6.11
C GLU A 174 16.36 28.19 -7.03
N VAL A 175 16.68 28.56 -8.24
CA VAL A 175 17.21 27.64 -9.25
C VAL A 175 18.59 28.08 -9.68
N GLU A 176 19.51 27.12 -9.78
CA GLU A 176 20.81 27.30 -10.38
C GLU A 176 20.91 26.39 -11.62
N VAL A 177 21.42 26.91 -12.72
CA VAL A 177 21.69 26.12 -13.93
C VAL A 177 23.19 26.07 -14.18
N ALA A 178 23.73 24.86 -14.19
CA ALA A 178 25.16 24.65 -14.42
C ALA A 178 25.38 23.38 -15.27
N ASP A 179 26.13 23.51 -16.35
CA ASP A 179 26.50 22.40 -17.25
C ASP A 179 25.27 21.59 -17.71
N GLY A 180 24.16 22.29 -18.06
CA GLY A 180 22.93 21.64 -18.52
C GLY A 180 22.09 20.97 -17.43
N VAL A 181 22.45 21.09 -16.16
CA VAL A 181 21.69 20.57 -15.03
C VAL A 181 20.99 21.73 -14.31
N ILE A 182 19.73 21.55 -14.02
CA ILE A 182 18.87 22.45 -13.24
C ILE A 182 18.86 21.96 -11.80
N TYR A 183 19.27 22.83 -10.84
CA TYR A 183 19.28 22.53 -9.41
C TYR A 183 18.26 23.43 -8.71
N HIS A 184 17.41 22.84 -7.90
CA HIS A 184 16.37 23.56 -7.16
C HIS A 184 16.55 23.39 -5.65
N LYS A 185 16.59 24.50 -4.93
CA LYS A 185 16.55 24.58 -3.48
C LYS A 185 15.44 25.53 -3.04
N THR A 186 15.03 25.45 -1.78
CA THR A 186 14.05 26.37 -1.22
C THR A 186 14.65 27.07 -0.01
N GLU A 187 14.53 28.39 0.00
CA GLU A 187 14.89 29.24 1.13
C GLU A 187 13.63 29.49 1.99
N TYR A 188 13.68 29.03 3.23
CA TYR A 188 12.65 29.27 4.21
C TYR A 188 13.19 29.09 5.63
N ARG A 189 13.15 30.15 6.47
CA ARG A 189 13.67 30.24 7.83
C ARG A 189 15.15 29.99 7.96
N GLU A 190 15.66 28.89 7.42
CA GLU A 190 17.07 28.53 7.36
C GLU A 190 17.40 27.86 6.02
N ARG A 191 18.65 27.99 5.62
CA ARG A 191 19.13 27.34 4.40
C ARG A 191 19.32 25.84 4.63
N ARG A 192 18.63 25.06 3.84
CA ARG A 192 18.67 23.60 3.91
C ARG A 192 19.83 23.03 3.10
N ASN A 193 20.30 21.82 3.47
CA ASN A 193 21.39 21.14 2.78
C ASN A 193 20.90 20.23 1.64
N HIS A 194 19.60 20.06 1.47
CA HIS A 194 19.01 19.23 0.43
C HIS A 194 18.50 20.05 -0.75
N PHE A 195 18.54 19.43 -1.92
CA PHE A 195 18.08 20.03 -3.17
C PHE A 195 17.60 18.94 -4.14
N ALA A 196 16.78 19.34 -5.11
CA ALA A 196 16.45 18.53 -6.26
C ALA A 196 17.35 18.91 -7.45
N TYR A 197 17.53 17.98 -8.36
CA TYR A 197 18.21 18.26 -9.63
C TYR A 197 17.45 17.63 -10.79
N PHE A 198 17.54 18.26 -11.95
CA PHE A 198 16.98 17.77 -13.20
C PHE A 198 18.02 17.90 -14.29
N ALA A 199 18.34 16.80 -14.98
CA ALA A 199 19.43 16.72 -15.94
C ALA A 199 18.99 16.08 -17.25
N CYS A 200 19.69 16.38 -18.35
CA CYS A 200 19.46 15.81 -19.66
C CYS A 200 20.78 15.28 -20.25
N SER A 201 20.74 14.16 -20.99
CA SER A 201 21.89 13.57 -21.65
C SER A 201 22.34 14.26 -22.92
N GLU A 202 21.48 15.14 -23.48
CA GLU A 202 21.77 15.82 -24.74
C GLU A 202 22.33 17.23 -24.54
N PRO A 203 23.12 17.72 -25.47
CA PRO A 203 23.42 19.14 -25.55
C PRO A 203 22.14 19.95 -25.67
N LEU A 204 21.99 20.96 -24.84
CA LEU A 204 20.77 21.74 -24.79
C LEU A 204 20.76 22.84 -25.86
N ALA A 205 19.66 22.97 -26.60
CA ALA A 205 19.35 24.13 -27.41
C ALA A 205 18.85 25.30 -26.55
N GLY A 206 18.34 25.00 -25.33
CA GLY A 206 17.92 25.97 -24.34
C GLY A 206 17.30 25.28 -23.12
N PHE A 207 16.89 26.08 -22.16
CA PHE A 207 16.22 25.62 -20.93
C PHE A 207 15.25 26.70 -20.44
N ASP A 208 14.30 26.30 -19.56
CA ASP A 208 13.46 27.24 -18.81
C ASP A 208 13.24 26.74 -17.40
N THR A 209 13.33 27.63 -16.42
CA THR A 209 13.13 27.29 -15.02
C THR A 209 12.05 28.15 -14.35
N GLN A 210 11.53 29.14 -15.05
CA GLN A 210 10.40 29.94 -14.61
C GLN A 210 9.11 29.49 -15.31
N ARG A 211 8.13 29.01 -14.53
CA ARG A 211 6.89 28.44 -15.06
C ARG A 211 6.14 29.41 -15.97
N GLU A 212 6.05 30.68 -15.58
CA GLU A 212 5.33 31.71 -16.33
C GLU A 212 5.96 32.01 -17.68
N GLU A 213 7.30 31.95 -17.78
CA GLU A 213 8.02 32.11 -19.05
C GLU A 213 7.85 30.87 -19.95
N PHE A 214 7.89 29.67 -19.35
CA PHE A 214 7.65 28.43 -20.11
C PHE A 214 6.23 28.34 -20.66
N LEU A 215 5.22 28.58 -19.80
CA LEU A 215 3.82 28.46 -20.20
C LEU A 215 3.31 29.66 -21.01
N GLY A 216 3.76 30.86 -20.65
CA GLY A 216 3.13 32.13 -21.08
C GLY A 216 1.99 32.53 -20.15
N ALA A 217 1.72 33.84 -20.06
CA ALA A 217 0.67 34.38 -19.19
C ALA A 217 -0.72 33.84 -19.58
N TYR A 218 -1.45 33.36 -18.57
CA TYR A 218 -2.80 32.76 -18.66
C TYR A 218 -2.90 31.50 -19.57
N ARG A 219 -1.77 30.80 -19.80
CA ARG A 219 -1.75 29.55 -20.60
C ARG A 219 -1.58 28.36 -19.68
N GLY A 220 -2.08 27.21 -20.13
CA GLY A 220 -1.96 25.93 -19.42
C GLY A 220 -0.84 25.04 -19.96
N TRP A 221 -0.67 23.90 -19.31
CA TRP A 221 0.27 22.86 -19.71
C TRP A 221 -0.04 22.27 -21.11
N ASP A 222 -1.28 22.37 -21.56
CA ASP A 222 -1.72 21.92 -22.89
C ASP A 222 -1.11 22.75 -24.03
N ARG A 223 -0.79 24.02 -23.79
CA ARG A 223 -0.29 24.95 -24.78
C ARG A 223 0.87 25.82 -24.27
N PRO A 224 2.01 25.25 -23.88
CA PRO A 224 3.15 26.04 -23.42
C PRO A 224 3.70 26.92 -24.55
N LEU A 225 3.93 28.20 -24.25
CA LEU A 225 4.42 29.18 -25.19
C LEU A 225 5.77 28.80 -25.80
N VAL A 226 6.68 28.30 -24.98
CA VAL A 226 8.01 27.87 -25.38
C VAL A 226 7.93 26.72 -26.39
N VAL A 227 7.08 25.72 -26.14
CA VAL A 227 6.90 24.57 -27.04
C VAL A 227 6.26 25.02 -28.38
N GLU A 228 5.25 25.88 -28.32
CA GLU A 228 4.58 26.39 -29.49
C GLU A 228 5.54 27.20 -30.37
N ARG A 229 6.39 28.05 -29.80
CA ARG A 229 7.44 28.80 -30.50
C ARG A 229 8.58 27.94 -31.00
N GLY A 230 8.87 26.82 -30.27
CA GLY A 230 10.02 25.98 -30.56
C GLY A 230 11.34 26.57 -30.08
N GLU A 231 11.31 27.50 -29.12
CA GLU A 231 12.46 28.24 -28.61
C GLU A 231 12.32 28.53 -27.14
N SER A 232 13.36 28.18 -26.33
CA SER A 232 13.44 28.45 -24.91
C SER A 232 13.82 29.88 -24.62
N ALA A 233 13.30 30.45 -23.53
CA ALA A 233 13.64 31.78 -23.05
C ALA A 233 14.95 31.81 -22.23
N ASN A 234 15.48 30.67 -21.83
CA ASN A 234 16.62 30.52 -20.90
C ASN A 234 16.36 31.22 -19.56
N SER A 235 15.15 31.13 -19.08
CA SER A 235 14.71 31.77 -17.84
C SER A 235 15.30 31.09 -16.61
N VAL A 236 15.65 31.90 -15.58
CA VAL A 236 16.14 31.42 -14.28
C VAL A 236 15.18 31.87 -13.19
N ALA A 237 14.58 30.89 -12.46
CA ALA A 237 13.55 31.16 -11.47
C ALA A 237 14.15 31.63 -10.14
N HIS A 238 13.50 32.66 -9.58
CA HIS A 238 13.64 33.09 -8.21
C HIS A 238 12.23 33.44 -7.70
N GLY A 239 11.57 32.54 -7.03
CA GLY A 239 10.19 32.75 -6.61
C GLY A 239 9.44 31.50 -6.23
N TRP A 240 8.13 31.52 -6.34
CA TRP A 240 7.24 30.47 -5.84
C TRP A 240 6.86 29.41 -6.90
N ALA A 241 7.22 29.61 -8.15
CA ALA A 241 6.87 28.72 -9.27
C ALA A 241 8.10 28.19 -10.03
N PRO A 242 9.06 27.53 -9.33
CA PRO A 242 10.23 26.94 -9.96
C PRO A 242 9.79 25.75 -10.85
N HIS A 243 10.37 25.70 -12.04
CA HIS A 243 10.10 24.72 -13.07
C HIS A 243 11.40 24.18 -13.63
N GLY A 244 11.41 22.99 -14.19
CA GLY A 244 12.53 22.44 -14.92
C GLY A 244 12.09 22.05 -16.33
N SER A 245 12.69 22.67 -17.34
CA SER A 245 12.55 22.31 -18.75
C SER A 245 13.89 22.33 -19.45
N HIS A 246 14.20 21.25 -20.15
CA HIS A 246 15.33 21.14 -21.07
C HIS A 246 14.78 21.13 -22.50
N HIS A 247 15.40 21.85 -23.41
CA HIS A 247 15.15 21.81 -24.83
C HIS A 247 16.30 21.14 -25.56
N ALA A 248 16.04 19.93 -26.06
CA ALA A 248 16.95 19.18 -26.92
C ALA A 248 16.43 19.18 -28.36
N ARG A 249 17.33 19.40 -29.34
CA ARG A 249 16.98 19.38 -30.77
C ARG A 249 17.80 18.35 -31.52
N PHE A 250 17.15 17.58 -32.38
CA PHE A 250 17.79 16.52 -33.15
C PHE A 250 17.08 16.24 -34.48
N ARG A 251 17.86 15.77 -35.46
CA ARG A 251 17.35 15.38 -36.78
C ARG A 251 17.47 13.88 -36.97
N LEU A 252 16.42 13.22 -37.46
CA LEU A 252 16.38 11.79 -37.73
C LEU A 252 16.14 11.53 -39.22
N ALA A 253 17.00 10.71 -39.82
CA ALA A 253 16.73 10.15 -41.16
C ALA A 253 15.58 9.10 -41.09
N PRO A 254 15.00 8.69 -42.23
CA PRO A 254 14.02 7.63 -42.28
C PRO A 254 14.50 6.36 -41.60
N GLY A 255 13.77 5.82 -40.62
CA GLY A 255 14.09 4.64 -39.85
C GLY A 255 15.02 4.84 -38.66
N ASP A 256 15.69 6.00 -38.54
CA ASP A 256 16.58 6.30 -37.43
C ASP A 256 15.84 6.47 -36.11
N ALA A 257 16.56 6.20 -35.01
CA ALA A 257 16.09 6.40 -33.65
C ALA A 257 17.12 7.17 -32.82
N LYS A 258 16.61 7.98 -31.88
CA LYS A 258 17.41 8.71 -30.88
C LYS A 258 16.93 8.34 -29.49
N GLU A 259 17.87 8.18 -28.56
CA GLU A 259 17.58 8.03 -27.14
C GLU A 259 18.04 9.28 -26.38
N VAL A 260 17.18 9.80 -25.51
CA VAL A 260 17.45 10.93 -24.63
C VAL A 260 17.08 10.51 -23.20
N ILE A 261 18.00 10.77 -22.26
CA ILE A 261 17.81 10.43 -20.85
C ILE A 261 17.60 11.72 -20.07
N PHE A 262 16.54 11.75 -19.26
CA PHE A 262 16.33 12.78 -18.26
C PHE A 262 16.42 12.14 -16.88
N LEU A 263 17.02 12.84 -15.92
CA LEU A 263 17.15 12.42 -14.53
C LEU A 263 16.52 13.47 -13.62
N LEU A 264 15.53 13.08 -12.83
CA LEU A 264 15.02 13.90 -11.74
C LEU A 264 15.45 13.27 -10.43
N GLY A 265 16.22 13.98 -9.62
CA GLY A 265 16.83 13.42 -8.43
C GLY A 265 16.78 14.32 -7.21
N TYR A 266 17.10 13.71 -6.08
CA TYR A 266 17.21 14.32 -4.75
C TYR A 266 18.62 14.09 -4.19
N TRP A 267 19.17 15.12 -3.53
CA TRP A 267 20.48 15.02 -2.90
C TRP A 267 20.51 15.81 -1.59
N GLU A 268 21.24 15.30 -0.60
CA GLU A 268 21.58 16.02 0.63
C GLU A 268 23.08 16.14 0.76
N ASN A 269 23.60 17.37 0.82
CA ASN A 269 24.98 17.61 1.17
C ASN A 269 25.21 17.47 2.68
N PRO A 270 26.39 17.07 3.15
CA PRO A 270 26.77 17.23 4.55
C PRO A 270 26.58 18.68 5.01
N ASP A 271 26.23 18.88 6.27
CA ASP A 271 25.91 20.21 6.80
C ASP A 271 27.03 21.23 6.66
N ASP A 272 28.26 20.79 6.79
CA ASP A 272 29.48 21.60 6.62
C ASP A 272 29.89 21.85 5.15
N GLN A 273 29.20 21.18 4.19
CA GLN A 273 29.47 21.26 2.75
C GLN A 273 28.26 21.68 1.92
N LYS A 274 27.33 22.42 2.52
CA LYS A 274 26.10 22.85 1.82
C LYS A 274 26.39 23.69 0.58
N PHE A 275 27.34 24.60 0.68
CA PHE A 275 27.64 25.60 -0.34
C PHE A 275 29.11 25.60 -0.76
N ASP A 276 29.39 26.01 -2.00
CA ASP A 276 30.69 26.16 -2.57
C ASP A 276 30.77 27.49 -3.37
N PRO A 277 31.66 28.46 -2.97
CA PRO A 277 32.53 28.39 -1.81
C PRO A 277 31.78 28.43 -0.46
N PRO A 278 32.41 27.97 0.64
CA PRO A 278 31.84 28.06 1.97
C PRO A 278 31.42 29.51 2.31
N GLY A 279 30.20 29.65 2.87
CA GLY A 279 29.61 30.95 3.21
C GLY A 279 28.90 31.67 2.05
N SER A 280 28.93 31.09 0.84
CA SER A 280 28.12 31.58 -0.29
C SER A 280 26.69 31.08 -0.22
N ALA A 281 25.87 31.47 -1.22
CA ALA A 281 24.54 30.90 -1.44
C ALA A 281 24.50 29.86 -2.56
N VAL A 282 25.66 29.57 -3.19
CA VAL A 282 25.76 28.65 -4.33
C VAL A 282 25.86 27.21 -3.84
N LEU A 283 24.96 26.33 -4.35
CA LEU A 283 24.95 24.91 -3.99
C LEU A 283 26.29 24.25 -4.32
N ASN A 284 26.78 23.43 -3.39
CA ASN A 284 27.92 22.55 -3.68
C ASN A 284 27.41 21.38 -4.55
N LYS A 285 27.85 21.34 -5.78
CA LYS A 285 27.47 20.36 -6.79
C LYS A 285 28.47 19.21 -6.93
N ALA A 286 29.61 19.33 -6.28
CA ALA A 286 30.75 18.42 -6.50
C ALA A 286 30.42 16.96 -6.13
N LEU A 287 29.62 16.75 -5.08
CA LEU A 287 29.26 15.41 -4.61
C LEU A 287 28.20 14.72 -5.48
N VAL A 288 27.25 15.46 -6.04
CA VAL A 288 26.17 14.89 -6.85
C VAL A 288 26.55 14.74 -8.32
N ARG A 289 27.46 15.58 -8.83
CA ARG A 289 27.83 15.59 -10.25
C ARG A 289 28.29 14.22 -10.79
N PRO A 290 29.15 13.46 -10.10
CA PRO A 290 29.56 12.12 -10.57
C PRO A 290 28.39 11.13 -10.66
N VAL A 291 27.37 11.27 -9.80
CA VAL A 291 26.16 10.44 -9.84
C VAL A 291 25.33 10.79 -11.08
N ILE A 292 25.13 12.07 -11.37
CA ILE A 292 24.44 12.57 -12.57
C ILE A 292 25.15 12.05 -13.83
N ASP A 293 26.45 12.28 -13.95
CA ASP A 293 27.24 11.90 -15.14
C ASP A 293 27.21 10.38 -15.38
N ARG A 294 27.18 9.58 -14.33
CA ARG A 294 27.05 8.13 -14.41
C ARG A 294 25.67 7.72 -14.97
N TRP A 295 24.60 8.33 -14.46
CA TRP A 295 23.22 7.94 -14.82
C TRP A 295 22.74 8.52 -16.15
N LEU A 296 23.41 9.53 -16.71
CA LEU A 296 23.15 10.01 -18.07
C LEU A 296 23.68 9.06 -19.16
N ARG A 297 24.36 7.96 -18.80
CA ARG A 297 24.89 6.97 -19.75
C ARG A 297 23.85 5.88 -20.01
N GLN A 298 23.61 5.57 -21.29
CA GLN A 298 22.64 4.56 -21.72
C GLN A 298 22.90 3.18 -21.11
N GLU A 299 24.17 2.76 -21.03
CA GLU A 299 24.54 1.47 -20.46
C GLU A 299 24.20 1.39 -18.95
N THR A 300 24.39 2.48 -18.20
CA THR A 300 24.07 2.57 -16.78
C THR A 300 22.55 2.45 -16.58
N VAL A 301 21.78 3.16 -17.38
CA VAL A 301 20.31 3.11 -17.36
C VAL A 301 19.80 1.71 -17.69
N ALA A 302 20.33 1.08 -18.74
CA ALA A 302 19.97 -0.29 -19.12
C ALA A 302 20.33 -1.32 -18.03
N ALA A 303 21.51 -1.18 -17.41
CA ALA A 303 21.92 -2.04 -16.29
C ALA A 303 21.06 -1.82 -15.05
N GLY A 304 20.71 -0.56 -14.73
CA GLY A 304 19.83 -0.19 -13.61
C GLY A 304 18.42 -0.78 -13.77
N PHE A 305 17.87 -0.72 -14.97
CA PHE A 305 16.56 -1.30 -15.26
C PHE A 305 16.57 -2.84 -15.17
N ARG A 306 17.63 -3.50 -15.66
CA ARG A 306 17.79 -4.97 -15.45
C ARG A 306 17.85 -5.31 -13.96
N ARG A 307 18.66 -4.59 -13.16
CA ARG A 307 18.71 -4.82 -11.70
C ARG A 307 17.36 -4.68 -11.02
N LEU A 308 16.54 -3.72 -11.43
CA LEU A 308 15.18 -3.55 -10.91
C LEU A 308 14.32 -4.81 -11.20
N ARG A 309 14.34 -5.29 -12.43
CA ARG A 309 13.58 -6.48 -12.82
C ARG A 309 14.09 -7.74 -12.11
N ASP A 310 15.40 -7.90 -11.99
CA ASP A 310 16.02 -9.06 -11.33
C ASP A 310 15.70 -9.06 -9.82
N SER A 311 15.70 -7.88 -9.17
CA SER A 311 15.33 -7.75 -7.76
C SER A 311 13.88 -8.17 -7.53
N TRP A 312 12.95 -7.75 -8.39
CA TRP A 312 11.55 -8.19 -8.31
C TRP A 312 11.40 -9.69 -8.55
N SER A 313 12.10 -10.25 -9.54
CA SER A 313 12.06 -11.69 -9.79
C SER A 313 12.56 -12.50 -8.60
N SER A 314 13.59 -12.01 -7.90
CA SER A 314 14.09 -12.62 -6.67
C SER A 314 13.06 -12.55 -5.54
N LEU A 315 12.45 -11.41 -5.30
CA LEU A 315 11.44 -11.22 -4.25
C LEU A 315 10.21 -12.12 -4.48
N LEU A 316 9.67 -12.13 -5.68
CA LEU A 316 8.49 -12.91 -6.04
C LEU A 316 8.73 -14.43 -6.00
N SER A 317 9.98 -14.89 -6.08
CA SER A 317 10.33 -16.31 -5.96
C SER A 317 10.18 -16.88 -4.54
N ALA A 318 9.80 -16.05 -3.55
CA ALA A 318 9.49 -16.53 -2.19
C ALA A 318 8.31 -17.53 -2.19
N LEU A 319 7.30 -17.26 -3.01
CA LEU A 319 6.18 -18.17 -3.23
C LEU A 319 5.70 -18.03 -4.69
N THR A 320 5.57 -19.14 -5.39
CA THR A 320 4.89 -19.20 -6.70
C THR A 320 3.87 -20.32 -6.68
N VAL A 321 2.73 -20.13 -7.34
CA VAL A 321 1.65 -21.10 -7.40
C VAL A 321 1.18 -21.30 -8.84
N GLU A 322 0.71 -22.50 -9.13
CA GLU A 322 0.03 -22.83 -10.37
C GLU A 322 -1.30 -23.53 -10.01
N THR A 323 -2.39 -22.79 -10.14
CA THR A 323 -3.75 -23.21 -9.81
C THR A 323 -4.59 -23.27 -11.08
N PRO A 324 -5.78 -23.91 -11.05
CA PRO A 324 -6.72 -23.89 -12.18
C PRO A 324 -7.34 -22.50 -12.45
N ASP A 325 -7.04 -21.48 -11.67
CA ASP A 325 -7.61 -20.13 -11.76
C ASP A 325 -6.53 -19.10 -12.08
N ASP A 326 -6.54 -18.59 -13.31
CA ASP A 326 -5.54 -17.62 -13.80
C ASP A 326 -5.53 -16.31 -13.02
N ASP A 327 -6.69 -15.85 -12.55
CA ASP A 327 -6.76 -14.62 -11.74
C ASP A 327 -6.04 -14.82 -10.41
N THR A 328 -6.15 -16.00 -9.80
CA THR A 328 -5.42 -16.36 -8.58
C THR A 328 -3.92 -16.42 -8.85
N ASN A 329 -3.49 -17.08 -9.94
CA ASN A 329 -2.08 -17.19 -10.32
C ASN A 329 -1.46 -15.82 -10.52
N ARG A 330 -2.15 -14.95 -11.23
CA ARG A 330 -1.73 -13.56 -11.53
C ARG A 330 -1.57 -12.71 -10.27
N MET A 331 -2.56 -12.78 -9.39
CA MET A 331 -2.53 -12.00 -8.15
C MET A 331 -1.48 -12.54 -7.18
N VAL A 332 -1.42 -13.85 -6.93
CA VAL A 332 -0.49 -14.44 -5.95
C VAL A 332 0.97 -14.33 -6.42
N ASN A 333 1.23 -14.55 -7.70
CA ASN A 333 2.59 -14.59 -8.22
C ASN A 333 3.18 -13.22 -8.57
N THR A 334 2.35 -12.17 -8.66
CA THR A 334 2.81 -10.87 -9.16
C THR A 334 2.21 -9.69 -8.39
N TRP A 335 0.91 -9.42 -8.55
CA TRP A 335 0.35 -8.13 -8.22
C TRP A 335 0.06 -7.93 -6.74
N ASN A 336 -0.39 -8.97 -6.03
CA ASN A 336 -0.65 -8.87 -4.61
C ASN A 336 0.65 -8.69 -3.79
N PRO A 337 1.73 -9.50 -4.00
CA PRO A 337 3.02 -9.23 -3.37
C PRO A 337 3.60 -7.84 -3.71
N TYR A 338 3.40 -7.37 -4.95
CA TYR A 338 3.80 -6.03 -5.34
C TYR A 338 3.05 -4.95 -4.54
N GLN A 339 1.74 -5.08 -4.44
CA GLN A 339 0.93 -4.15 -3.63
C GLN A 339 1.33 -4.22 -2.14
N CYS A 340 1.63 -5.41 -1.59
CA CYS A 340 2.13 -5.56 -0.22
C CYS A 340 3.44 -4.80 0.00
N MET A 341 4.36 -4.77 -0.99
CA MET A 341 5.57 -3.97 -0.93
C MET A 341 5.26 -2.47 -0.88
N VAL A 342 4.31 -2.01 -1.69
CA VAL A 342 3.90 -0.59 -1.73
C VAL A 342 3.24 -0.20 -0.41
N THR A 343 2.31 -0.99 0.12
CA THR A 343 1.68 -0.70 1.42
C THR A 343 2.67 -0.74 2.57
N PHE A 344 3.60 -1.69 2.57
CA PHE A 344 4.68 -1.72 3.55
C PHE A 344 5.53 -0.44 3.53
N ASN A 345 5.87 0.08 2.35
CA ASN A 345 6.66 1.30 2.22
C ASN A 345 5.91 2.55 2.65
N MET A 346 4.64 2.65 2.26
CA MET A 346 3.84 3.88 2.37
C MET A 346 2.88 3.88 3.56
N SER A 347 2.55 2.71 4.14
CA SER A 347 1.38 2.57 5.01
C SER A 347 0.15 3.16 4.31
N ARG A 348 -0.49 4.16 4.91
CA ARG A 348 -1.60 4.94 4.31
C ARG A 348 -1.18 6.41 4.12
N SER A 349 0.14 6.69 4.15
CA SER A 349 0.66 8.06 4.20
C SER A 349 0.65 8.79 2.86
N VAL A 350 0.63 8.08 1.75
CA VAL A 350 0.75 8.66 0.41
C VAL A 350 -0.20 7.98 -0.55
N SER A 351 -1.35 8.56 -0.80
CA SER A 351 -2.30 8.07 -1.79
C SER A 351 -2.68 9.16 -2.80
N LEU A 352 -3.19 8.76 -3.96
CA LEU A 352 -3.73 9.70 -4.93
C LEU A 352 -5.18 10.08 -4.59
N PHE A 353 -5.94 9.19 -3.97
CA PHE A 353 -7.40 9.28 -3.88
C PHE A 353 -7.95 9.45 -2.46
N GLU A 354 -7.29 8.91 -1.43
CA GLU A 354 -7.82 8.89 -0.07
C GLU A 354 -7.25 10.01 0.81
N SER A 355 -6.15 9.71 1.47
CA SER A 355 -5.56 10.59 2.48
C SER A 355 -4.56 11.60 1.90
N GLY A 356 -4.25 11.49 0.61
CA GLY A 356 -3.22 12.33 0.00
C GLY A 356 -1.89 12.18 0.73
N ILE A 357 -1.47 13.24 1.41
CA ILE A 357 -0.16 13.33 2.08
C ILE A 357 -0.26 13.60 3.58
N SER A 358 -1.46 13.62 4.15
CA SER A 358 -1.66 14.13 5.52
C SER A 358 -1.43 13.08 6.62
N ARG A 359 -1.40 11.79 6.29
CA ARG A 359 -1.18 10.70 7.25
C ARG A 359 0.31 10.36 7.41
N GLY A 360 0.68 9.93 8.62
CA GLY A 360 1.96 9.28 8.91
C GLY A 360 1.94 7.78 8.58
N ILE A 361 2.94 7.07 9.08
CA ILE A 361 2.98 5.60 9.06
C ILE A 361 2.09 5.10 10.19
N GLY A 362 0.97 4.46 9.85
CA GLY A 362 0.02 3.93 10.82
C GLY A 362 0.61 2.76 11.62
N PHE A 363 0.42 2.77 12.94
CA PHE A 363 0.91 1.71 13.82
C PHE A 363 0.21 0.37 13.50
N ARG A 364 -1.10 0.34 13.67
CA ARG A 364 -1.96 -0.81 13.40
C ARG A 364 -1.87 -1.26 11.94
N ASP A 365 -1.91 -0.30 11.01
CA ASP A 365 -1.82 -0.56 9.58
C ASP A 365 -0.54 -1.29 9.21
N SER A 366 0.61 -0.77 9.67
CA SER A 366 1.91 -1.34 9.34
C SER A 366 2.17 -2.67 10.04
N CYS A 367 1.62 -2.90 11.24
CA CYS A 367 1.66 -4.22 11.88
C CYS A 367 0.93 -5.28 11.05
N GLN A 368 -0.21 -4.94 10.43
CA GLN A 368 -0.95 -5.84 9.57
C GLN A 368 -0.31 -6.00 8.19
N ASP A 369 0.28 -4.94 7.63
CA ASP A 369 1.01 -5.01 6.36
C ASP A 369 2.18 -5.99 6.42
N LEU A 370 2.77 -6.21 7.61
CA LEU A 370 3.81 -7.23 7.83
C LEU A 370 3.35 -8.64 7.42
N PHE A 371 2.07 -9.00 7.61
CA PHE A 371 1.57 -10.34 7.28
C PHE A 371 1.75 -10.70 5.80
N GLY A 372 1.60 -9.72 4.91
CA GLY A 372 1.84 -9.90 3.48
C GLY A 372 3.29 -9.66 3.04
N PHE A 373 4.13 -9.11 3.93
CA PHE A 373 5.46 -8.65 3.57
C PHE A 373 6.62 -9.49 4.13
N VAL A 374 6.44 -10.14 5.30
CA VAL A 374 7.53 -10.86 5.98
C VAL A 374 8.19 -11.93 5.12
N GLN A 375 7.44 -12.60 4.25
CA GLN A 375 7.99 -13.60 3.33
C GLN A 375 8.80 -13.00 2.17
N LEU A 376 8.55 -11.74 1.80
CA LEU A 376 9.21 -11.08 0.66
C LEU A 376 10.58 -10.52 1.05
N ALA A 377 10.66 -9.81 2.18
CA ALA A 377 11.89 -9.13 2.61
C ALA A 377 11.99 -9.12 4.15
N PRO A 378 12.30 -10.26 4.79
CA PRO A 378 12.29 -10.40 6.25
C PRO A 378 13.24 -9.44 6.97
N GLY A 379 14.39 -9.10 6.39
CA GLY A 379 15.31 -8.12 6.98
C GLY A 379 14.70 -6.72 7.10
N ARG A 380 13.91 -6.29 6.11
CA ARG A 380 13.18 -5.01 6.17
C ARG A 380 12.00 -5.07 7.15
N ALA A 381 11.31 -6.22 7.21
CA ALA A 381 10.25 -6.47 8.18
C ALA A 381 10.76 -6.33 9.61
N ARG A 382 11.97 -6.89 9.91
CA ARG A 382 12.64 -6.74 11.21
C ARG A 382 12.84 -5.26 11.59
N GLY A 383 13.35 -4.46 10.66
CA GLY A 383 13.53 -3.02 10.88
C GLY A 383 12.21 -2.31 11.21
N ARG A 384 11.14 -2.60 10.46
CA ARG A 384 9.82 -2.01 10.69
C ARG A 384 9.22 -2.43 12.05
N ILE A 385 9.39 -3.66 12.47
CA ILE A 385 8.95 -4.13 13.81
C ILE A 385 9.59 -3.28 14.91
N LEU A 386 10.89 -3.03 14.83
CA LEU A 386 11.60 -2.21 15.81
C LEU A 386 11.17 -0.74 15.78
N GLU A 387 10.90 -0.17 14.60
CA GLU A 387 10.34 1.18 14.45
C GLU A 387 8.95 1.29 15.09
N LEU A 388 8.09 0.29 14.88
CA LEU A 388 6.75 0.23 15.47
C LEU A 388 6.83 0.08 16.99
N ALA A 389 7.67 -0.83 17.51
CA ALA A 389 7.86 -0.99 18.94
C ALA A 389 8.36 0.32 19.60
N ALA A 390 9.22 1.09 18.92
CA ALA A 390 9.68 2.39 19.40
C ALA A 390 8.58 3.50 19.40
N THR A 391 7.43 3.23 18.80
CA THR A 391 6.25 4.13 18.82
C THR A 391 5.27 3.77 19.96
N GLN A 392 5.50 2.65 20.62
CA GLN A 392 4.71 2.20 21.79
C GLN A 392 4.99 3.09 23.00
N LEU A 393 3.95 3.35 23.79
CA LEU A 393 4.03 4.07 25.05
C LEU A 393 4.41 3.14 26.21
N ALA A 394 4.99 3.67 27.27
CA ALA A 394 5.36 2.90 28.47
C ALA A 394 4.16 2.21 29.13
N SER A 395 2.96 2.75 28.96
CA SER A 395 1.70 2.15 29.39
C SER A 395 1.33 0.86 28.65
N GLY A 396 1.97 0.58 27.50
CA GLY A 396 1.65 -0.52 26.60
C GLY A 396 0.73 -0.11 25.44
N GLY A 397 0.09 1.07 25.49
CA GLY A 397 -0.58 1.67 24.34
C GLY A 397 0.40 2.12 23.26
N ALA A 398 -0.09 2.74 22.19
CA ALA A 398 0.76 3.25 21.13
C ALA A 398 0.26 4.60 20.61
N TYR A 399 1.16 5.40 20.05
CA TYR A 399 0.73 6.44 19.12
C TYR A 399 0.19 5.77 17.85
N HIS A 400 -0.97 6.25 17.39
CA HIS A 400 -1.65 5.66 16.24
C HIS A 400 -0.85 5.76 14.92
N GLN A 401 0.02 6.76 14.82
CA GLN A 401 0.89 7.00 13.68
C GLN A 401 2.24 7.58 14.12
N TYR A 402 3.27 7.41 13.28
CA TYR A 402 4.53 8.11 13.41
C TYR A 402 4.94 8.82 12.11
N GLN A 403 5.74 9.86 12.24
CA GLN A 403 6.21 10.67 11.12
C GLN A 403 7.35 9.95 10.37
N PRO A 404 7.29 9.78 9.03
CA PRO A 404 8.26 8.97 8.28
C PRO A 404 9.73 9.42 8.35
N LEU A 405 10.01 10.72 8.45
CA LEU A 405 11.37 11.25 8.50
C LEU A 405 11.99 11.11 9.90
N THR A 406 11.24 11.48 10.93
CA THR A 406 11.72 11.51 12.33
C THR A 406 11.59 10.18 13.04
N LYS A 407 10.75 9.28 12.52
CA LYS A 407 10.37 8.00 13.14
C LYS A 407 9.74 8.18 14.53
N SER A 408 9.10 9.32 14.78
CA SER A 408 8.51 9.68 16.06
C SER A 408 7.01 9.94 15.92
N GLY A 409 6.24 9.43 16.90
CA GLY A 409 4.83 9.77 17.08
C GLY A 409 4.67 10.93 18.07
N ASN A 410 3.46 11.45 18.17
CA ASN A 410 3.05 12.42 19.16
C ASN A 410 1.52 12.41 19.34
N ASP A 411 1.00 13.10 20.36
CA ASP A 411 -0.43 13.11 20.67
C ASP A 411 -1.32 13.71 19.56
N ALA A 412 -0.78 14.61 18.73
CA ALA A 412 -1.52 15.15 17.60
C ALA A 412 -1.81 14.10 16.51
N MET A 413 -1.06 13.00 16.48
CA MET A 413 -1.28 11.86 15.60
C MET A 413 -2.26 10.84 16.19
N GLY A 414 -2.75 11.08 17.41
CA GLY A 414 -3.70 10.21 18.11
C GLY A 414 -3.05 9.10 18.94
N SER A 415 -3.79 8.67 19.95
CA SER A 415 -3.47 7.54 20.84
C SER A 415 -4.76 7.02 21.47
N GLY A 416 -4.68 5.94 22.26
CA GLY A 416 -5.80 5.43 23.04
C GLY A 416 -6.74 4.50 22.29
N PHE A 417 -6.29 3.93 21.16
CA PHE A 417 -6.95 2.82 20.48
C PHE A 417 -6.54 1.51 21.17
N ASN A 418 -7.51 0.77 21.71
CA ASN A 418 -7.17 -0.41 22.54
C ASN A 418 -6.80 -1.64 21.69
N ASP A 419 -7.05 -1.65 20.40
CA ASP A 419 -6.63 -2.71 19.49
C ASP A 419 -5.21 -2.51 18.94
N ASP A 420 -4.72 -1.26 18.82
CA ASP A 420 -3.42 -0.95 18.22
C ASP A 420 -2.28 -1.83 18.75
N PRO A 421 -2.05 -1.95 20.09
CA PRO A 421 -0.91 -2.71 20.60
C PRO A 421 -0.98 -4.20 20.27
N LEU A 422 -2.18 -4.78 20.15
CA LEU A 422 -2.35 -6.21 19.90
C LEU A 422 -1.82 -6.63 18.52
N TRP A 423 -1.89 -5.73 17.55
CA TRP A 423 -1.38 -5.99 16.20
C TRP A 423 0.14 -6.12 16.17
N LEU A 424 0.87 -5.47 17.07
CA LEU A 424 2.32 -5.66 17.20
C LEU A 424 2.66 -7.09 17.58
N VAL A 425 1.91 -7.68 18.53
CA VAL A 425 2.07 -9.08 18.93
C VAL A 425 1.92 -10.02 17.73
N LEU A 426 0.87 -9.83 16.93
CA LEU A 426 0.61 -10.64 15.75
C LEU A 426 1.65 -10.43 14.65
N GLY A 427 2.09 -9.20 14.42
CA GLY A 427 3.16 -8.87 13.47
C GLY A 427 4.48 -9.54 13.82
N VAL A 428 4.86 -9.52 15.10
CA VAL A 428 6.07 -10.22 15.60
C VAL A 428 5.91 -11.74 15.51
N ALA A 429 4.74 -12.29 15.86
CA ALA A 429 4.47 -13.73 15.70
C ALA A 429 4.62 -14.18 14.23
N ALA A 430 4.08 -13.41 13.27
CA ALA A 430 4.23 -13.69 11.85
C ALA A 430 5.71 -13.67 11.41
N TYR A 431 6.48 -12.70 11.88
CA TYR A 431 7.91 -12.61 11.63
C TYR A 431 8.69 -13.81 12.17
N LEU A 432 8.43 -14.20 13.43
CA LEU A 432 9.08 -15.36 14.07
C LEU A 432 8.75 -16.66 13.34
N LYS A 433 7.50 -16.87 12.94
CA LYS A 433 7.07 -18.02 12.15
C LYS A 433 7.80 -18.09 10.82
N GLU A 434 7.95 -16.97 10.15
CA GLU A 434 8.63 -16.92 8.84
C GLU A 434 10.14 -17.15 8.97
N THR A 435 10.78 -16.50 9.92
CA THR A 435 12.25 -16.41 9.97
C THR A 435 12.91 -17.35 10.98
N GLY A 436 12.25 -17.64 12.10
CA GLY A 436 12.86 -18.27 13.27
C GLY A 436 13.87 -17.38 14.02
N ASP A 437 13.92 -16.08 13.72
CA ASP A 437 14.82 -15.12 14.39
C ASP A 437 14.30 -14.74 15.79
N GLU A 438 14.49 -15.62 16.76
CA GLU A 438 14.10 -15.36 18.15
C GLU A 438 14.95 -14.25 18.81
N ALA A 439 16.12 -13.91 18.25
CA ALA A 439 16.99 -12.87 18.79
C ALA A 439 16.37 -11.46 18.73
N ILE A 440 15.37 -11.25 17.87
CA ILE A 440 14.62 -10.00 17.82
C ILE A 440 13.92 -9.69 19.16
N LEU A 441 13.50 -10.73 19.91
CA LEU A 441 12.80 -10.59 21.18
C LEU A 441 13.67 -9.97 22.29
N ASP A 442 14.99 -10.13 22.19
CA ASP A 442 15.95 -9.56 23.14
C ASP A 442 16.45 -8.18 22.71
N GLN A 443 16.03 -7.70 21.54
CA GLN A 443 16.43 -6.39 21.03
C GLN A 443 15.88 -5.30 21.94
N ALA A 444 16.77 -4.46 22.46
CA ALA A 444 16.40 -3.31 23.28
C ALA A 444 15.78 -2.20 22.41
N VAL A 445 14.56 -1.78 22.75
CA VAL A 445 13.81 -0.75 22.05
C VAL A 445 13.30 0.28 23.06
N PRO A 446 13.43 1.60 22.82
CA PRO A 446 12.87 2.62 23.69
C PRO A 446 11.34 2.67 23.60
N TYR A 447 10.67 3.09 24.67
CA TYR A 447 9.27 3.56 24.59
C TYR A 447 9.23 5.02 24.15
N ALA A 448 8.19 5.42 23.42
CA ALA A 448 8.09 6.75 22.84
C ALA A 448 8.01 7.89 23.87
N ASP A 449 7.46 7.62 25.06
CA ASP A 449 7.21 8.58 26.15
C ASP A 449 8.03 8.34 27.42
N ALA A 450 8.86 7.30 27.46
CA ALA A 450 9.59 6.93 28.67
C ALA A 450 11.03 7.46 28.70
N GLN A 451 11.48 7.92 29.89
CA GLN A 451 12.86 8.28 30.17
C GLN A 451 13.69 7.14 30.80
N ASP A 452 13.07 6.02 31.11
CA ASP A 452 13.67 4.91 31.87
C ASP A 452 14.58 3.98 31.03
N GLY A 453 14.89 4.35 29.80
CA GLY A 453 15.73 3.56 28.90
C GLY A 453 14.97 2.47 28.14
N PRO A 454 15.68 1.80 27.18
CA PRO A 454 15.08 0.81 26.31
C PRO A 454 14.78 -0.51 27.05
N ALA A 455 13.75 -1.22 26.61
CA ALA A 455 13.35 -2.55 27.09
C ALA A 455 13.44 -3.60 25.97
N PRO A 456 13.60 -4.90 26.28
CA PRO A 456 13.53 -5.96 25.28
C PRO A 456 12.19 -5.96 24.55
N LEU A 457 12.18 -6.26 23.24
CA LEU A 457 10.95 -6.37 22.46
C LEU A 457 9.93 -7.32 23.09
N TYR A 458 10.38 -8.41 23.71
CA TYR A 458 9.51 -9.32 24.47
C TYR A 458 8.65 -8.57 25.49
N GLN A 459 9.22 -7.61 26.22
CA GLN A 459 8.51 -6.81 27.22
C GLN A 459 7.50 -5.84 26.55
N HIS A 460 7.80 -5.34 25.35
CA HIS A 460 6.85 -4.56 24.57
C HIS A 460 5.59 -5.37 24.27
N LEU A 461 5.75 -6.66 23.89
CA LEU A 461 4.62 -7.55 23.62
C LEU A 461 3.80 -7.85 24.89
N GLU A 462 4.47 -8.08 26.02
CA GLU A 462 3.79 -8.25 27.33
C GLU A 462 2.96 -7.01 27.68
N ARG A 463 3.53 -5.81 27.53
CA ARG A 463 2.83 -4.56 27.81
C ARG A 463 1.65 -4.34 26.84
N SER A 464 1.77 -4.76 25.59
CA SER A 464 0.65 -4.72 24.62
C SER A 464 -0.55 -5.50 25.13
N LEU A 465 -0.35 -6.72 25.59
CA LEU A 465 -1.44 -7.57 26.13
C LEU A 465 -2.01 -7.00 27.43
N ARG A 466 -1.15 -6.57 28.35
CA ARG A 466 -1.60 -5.96 29.62
C ARG A 466 -2.38 -4.67 29.40
N TYR A 467 -2.00 -3.85 28.41
CA TYR A 467 -2.75 -2.64 28.08
C TYR A 467 -4.23 -2.93 27.82
N THR A 468 -4.52 -4.03 27.16
CA THR A 468 -5.90 -4.45 26.88
C THR A 468 -6.53 -5.18 28.06
N SER A 469 -5.82 -6.15 28.69
CA SER A 469 -6.37 -6.93 29.81
C SER A 469 -6.62 -6.12 31.09
N ASP A 470 -5.91 -5.00 31.27
CA ASP A 470 -6.14 -4.07 32.38
C ASP A 470 -7.29 -3.06 32.10
N ARG A 471 -7.88 -3.11 30.92
CA ARG A 471 -8.95 -2.19 30.46
C ARG A 471 -10.18 -2.95 29.98
N LEU A 472 -10.83 -3.61 30.92
CA LEU A 472 -12.07 -4.34 30.69
C LEU A 472 -13.28 -3.57 31.21
N GLY A 473 -14.39 -3.70 30.52
CA GLY A 473 -15.65 -3.11 30.89
C GLY A 473 -16.55 -4.04 31.73
N PRO A 474 -17.80 -3.68 31.96
CA PRO A 474 -18.73 -4.42 32.82
C PRO A 474 -19.00 -5.88 32.40
N HIS A 475 -18.83 -6.20 31.11
CA HIS A 475 -19.01 -7.54 30.57
C HIS A 475 -17.68 -8.32 30.48
N LEU A 476 -16.61 -7.82 31.08
CA LEU A 476 -15.26 -8.37 30.96
C LEU A 476 -14.73 -8.41 29.51
N LEU A 477 -15.34 -7.64 28.63
CA LEU A 477 -14.87 -7.38 27.29
C LEU A 477 -13.91 -6.17 27.29
N PRO A 478 -12.97 -6.07 26.32
CA PRO A 478 -12.07 -4.94 26.27
C PRO A 478 -12.80 -3.64 26.02
N LEU A 479 -12.42 -2.58 26.77
CA LEU A 479 -12.88 -1.23 26.47
C LEU A 479 -12.43 -0.83 25.05
N ILE A 480 -13.30 -0.20 24.29
CA ILE A 480 -12.96 0.20 22.91
C ILE A 480 -11.92 1.32 22.87
N GLY A 481 -11.81 2.11 23.95
CA GLY A 481 -10.94 3.27 23.96
C GLY A 481 -11.51 4.39 23.08
N ARG A 482 -10.65 5.02 22.30
CA ARG A 482 -11.04 6.07 21.34
C ARG A 482 -11.87 5.52 20.19
N ALA A 483 -11.45 4.41 19.63
CA ALA A 483 -12.12 3.53 18.70
C ALA A 483 -11.36 2.20 18.66
N ASP A 484 -11.83 1.21 17.91
CA ASP A 484 -11.04 0.03 17.55
C ASP A 484 -10.60 0.11 16.08
N TRP A 485 -10.38 -1.04 15.41
CA TRP A 485 -10.00 -1.08 13.99
C TRP A 485 -10.90 -0.22 13.09
N ASN A 486 -12.18 -0.11 13.44
CA ASN A 486 -13.10 0.81 12.79
C ASN A 486 -13.01 2.18 13.47
N ASP A 487 -12.12 3.03 12.98
CA ASP A 487 -11.86 4.38 13.50
C ASP A 487 -13.12 5.24 13.58
N CYS A 488 -14.14 4.89 12.80
CA CYS A 488 -15.37 5.67 12.66
C CYS A 488 -16.48 5.24 13.63
N LEU A 489 -16.27 4.15 14.40
CA LEU A 489 -17.21 3.69 15.44
C LEU A 489 -16.83 4.30 16.79
N ASN A 490 -17.43 5.46 17.12
CA ASN A 490 -17.00 6.33 18.21
C ASN A 490 -17.92 6.22 19.43
N LEU A 491 -17.92 5.06 20.09
CA LEU A 491 -18.85 4.73 21.18
C LEU A 491 -18.55 5.44 22.51
N ASN A 492 -17.35 6.03 22.66
CA ASN A 492 -16.94 6.86 23.80
C ASN A 492 -16.70 8.33 23.42
N CYS A 493 -17.02 8.72 22.21
CA CYS A 493 -16.86 10.08 21.73
C CYS A 493 -18.22 10.73 21.59
N PHE A 494 -18.34 11.97 22.08
CA PHE A 494 -19.62 12.70 22.08
C PHE A 494 -19.45 13.95 21.23
N SER A 495 -19.66 13.79 19.91
CA SER A 495 -19.71 14.92 18.99
C SER A 495 -21.14 15.44 18.89
N ALA A 496 -21.34 16.74 19.13
CA ALA A 496 -22.68 17.33 19.09
C ALA A 496 -23.24 17.45 17.66
N ALA A 497 -22.39 17.39 16.64
CA ALA A 497 -22.75 17.55 15.25
C ALA A 497 -22.01 16.57 14.33
N PRO A 498 -22.61 16.19 13.17
CA PRO A 498 -21.99 15.26 12.22
C PRO A 498 -20.65 15.71 11.60
N GLY A 499 -20.38 17.04 11.64
CA GLY A 499 -19.13 17.60 11.13
C GLY A 499 -17.98 17.58 12.12
N GLU A 500 -18.22 17.17 13.36
CA GLU A 500 -17.19 17.04 14.38
C GLU A 500 -16.57 15.66 14.30
N SER A 501 -15.41 15.55 13.71
CA SER A 501 -14.64 14.31 13.73
C SER A 501 -14.10 14.06 15.14
N PHE A 502 -14.23 12.84 15.65
CA PHE A 502 -13.63 12.45 16.93
C PHE A 502 -12.10 12.64 16.93
N GLN A 503 -11.46 12.61 15.78
CA GLN A 503 -10.02 12.83 15.63
C GLN A 503 -9.60 14.28 15.89
N THR A 504 -10.51 15.22 15.72
CA THR A 504 -10.26 16.65 15.93
C THR A 504 -10.76 17.17 17.28
N THR A 505 -11.56 16.38 17.98
CA THR A 505 -12.18 16.77 19.24
C THR A 505 -11.57 16.01 20.43
N ALA A 506 -11.40 16.69 21.54
CA ALA A 506 -11.00 16.08 22.81
C ALA A 506 -12.16 15.39 23.55
N ASN A 507 -13.28 15.14 22.89
CA ASN A 507 -14.51 14.62 23.48
C ASN A 507 -14.43 13.13 23.89
N VAL A 508 -13.25 12.62 24.14
CA VAL A 508 -13.04 11.24 24.57
C VAL A 508 -13.10 11.21 26.10
N THR A 509 -14.31 11.24 26.64
CA THR A 509 -14.54 10.93 28.05
C THR A 509 -15.45 9.71 28.10
N GLY A 510 -15.04 8.67 28.53
CA GLY A 510 -15.86 7.50 28.68
C GLY A 510 -14.95 6.31 28.87
N GLY A 511 -15.26 5.47 29.73
CA GLY A 511 -14.43 4.37 30.04
C GLY A 511 -15.19 3.06 30.04
N VAL A 512 -16.39 2.99 29.45
CA VAL A 512 -17.26 1.81 29.61
C VAL A 512 -17.77 1.19 28.32
N ALA A 513 -17.52 1.80 27.15
CA ALA A 513 -17.89 1.17 25.89
C ALA A 513 -16.92 0.02 25.56
N GLU A 514 -17.46 -1.14 25.19
CA GLU A 514 -16.73 -2.40 25.03
C GLU A 514 -16.80 -2.91 23.60
N SER A 515 -15.73 -3.56 23.14
CA SER A 515 -15.64 -4.12 21.80
C SER A 515 -15.52 -5.65 21.82
N VAL A 516 -16.50 -6.32 21.21
CA VAL A 516 -16.45 -7.77 20.98
C VAL A 516 -15.36 -8.14 19.96
N PHE A 517 -15.12 -7.27 18.98
CA PHE A 517 -14.02 -7.44 18.01
C PHE A 517 -12.65 -7.46 18.70
N ILE A 518 -12.38 -6.51 19.62
CA ILE A 518 -11.11 -6.51 20.38
C ILE A 518 -11.03 -7.75 21.26
N GLY A 519 -12.15 -8.25 21.82
CA GLY A 519 -12.18 -9.51 22.56
C GLY A 519 -11.65 -10.69 21.73
N GLY A 520 -12.13 -10.84 20.50
CA GLY A 520 -11.62 -11.83 19.54
C GLY A 520 -10.14 -11.62 19.22
N LEU A 521 -9.73 -10.39 18.92
CA LEU A 521 -8.34 -10.03 18.62
C LEU A 521 -7.40 -10.31 19.81
N PHE A 522 -7.81 -9.98 21.03
CA PHE A 522 -7.03 -10.27 22.24
C PHE A 522 -6.81 -11.78 22.44
N ALA A 523 -7.89 -12.58 22.29
CA ALA A 523 -7.78 -14.03 22.41
C ALA A 523 -6.78 -14.62 21.40
N LEU A 524 -6.79 -14.10 20.15
CA LEU A 524 -5.81 -14.48 19.13
C LEU A 524 -4.39 -14.06 19.51
N ALA A 525 -4.19 -12.80 19.89
CA ALA A 525 -2.88 -12.25 20.23
C ALA A 525 -2.28 -12.93 21.48
N ALA A 526 -3.07 -13.17 22.52
CA ALA A 526 -2.63 -13.87 23.74
C ALA A 526 -2.25 -15.32 23.45
N THR A 527 -2.98 -16.01 22.57
CA THR A 527 -2.64 -17.37 22.11
C THR A 527 -1.32 -17.39 21.35
N GLU A 528 -1.07 -16.44 20.45
CA GLU A 528 0.21 -16.36 19.73
C GLU A 528 1.36 -15.99 20.66
N PHE A 529 1.15 -15.07 21.61
CA PHE A 529 2.17 -14.73 22.57
C PHE A 529 2.50 -15.90 23.53
N ALA A 530 1.51 -16.68 23.94
CA ALA A 530 1.73 -17.90 24.73
C ALA A 530 2.66 -18.90 24.00
N ARG A 531 2.53 -19.03 22.67
CA ARG A 531 3.45 -19.85 21.84
C ARG A 531 4.86 -19.26 21.82
N ILE A 532 4.99 -17.92 21.75
CA ILE A 532 6.30 -17.24 21.85
C ILE A 532 6.92 -17.50 23.23
N ALA A 533 6.14 -17.40 24.31
CA ALA A 533 6.60 -17.65 25.67
C ALA A 533 7.06 -19.09 25.87
N ASP A 534 6.34 -20.09 25.33
CA ASP A 534 6.78 -21.50 25.34
C ASP A 534 8.15 -21.69 24.67
N ARG A 535 8.32 -21.09 23.49
CA ARG A 535 9.60 -21.15 22.76
C ARG A 535 10.77 -20.56 23.56
N ARG A 536 10.48 -19.52 24.36
CA ARG A 536 11.46 -18.89 25.25
C ARG A 536 11.64 -19.63 26.58
N GLY A 537 11.00 -20.82 26.80
CA GLY A 537 11.03 -21.57 28.04
C GLY A 537 10.32 -20.92 29.22
N ARG A 538 9.45 -19.92 28.96
CA ARG A 538 8.67 -19.18 29.95
C ARG A 538 7.30 -19.86 30.18
N ALA A 539 7.30 -21.09 30.67
CA ALA A 539 6.09 -21.90 30.78
C ALA A 539 4.99 -21.26 31.65
N ALA A 540 5.37 -20.53 32.72
CA ALA A 540 4.41 -19.85 33.58
C ALA A 540 3.68 -18.70 32.83
N ASP A 541 4.42 -17.89 32.06
CA ASP A 541 3.85 -16.83 31.24
C ASP A 541 2.93 -17.43 30.19
N ALA A 542 3.38 -18.48 29.48
CA ALA A 542 2.59 -19.17 28.47
C ALA A 542 1.26 -19.70 29.04
N ALA A 543 1.29 -20.34 30.22
CA ALA A 543 0.08 -20.81 30.89
C ALA A 543 -0.85 -19.65 31.30
N GLY A 544 -0.27 -18.55 31.79
CA GLY A 544 -1.02 -17.35 32.16
C GLY A 544 -1.78 -16.73 30.97
N TYR A 545 -1.09 -16.52 29.86
CA TYR A 545 -1.71 -15.92 28.67
C TYR A 545 -2.71 -16.84 27.95
N ARG A 546 -2.54 -18.18 28.03
CA ARG A 546 -3.60 -19.11 27.61
C ARG A 546 -4.85 -18.98 28.48
N ALA A 547 -4.70 -18.88 29.77
CA ALA A 547 -5.82 -18.69 30.69
C ALA A 547 -6.53 -17.35 30.46
N GLU A 548 -5.79 -16.28 30.13
CA GLU A 548 -6.37 -14.99 29.77
C GLU A 548 -7.12 -15.07 28.42
N ALA A 549 -6.58 -15.76 27.44
CA ALA A 549 -7.26 -16.00 26.16
C ALA A 549 -8.58 -16.78 26.35
N GLU A 550 -8.56 -17.82 27.19
CA GLU A 550 -9.77 -18.62 27.53
C GLU A 550 -10.82 -17.79 28.27
N LYS A 551 -10.41 -16.95 29.23
CA LYS A 551 -11.32 -16.03 29.93
C LYS A 551 -11.97 -15.04 28.95
N MET A 552 -11.21 -14.49 28.04
CA MET A 552 -11.71 -13.56 27.03
C MET A 552 -12.67 -14.28 26.07
N ALA A 553 -12.33 -15.48 25.63
CA ALA A 553 -13.20 -16.31 24.78
C ALA A 553 -14.53 -16.62 25.47
N HIS A 554 -14.50 -16.87 26.80
CA HIS A 554 -15.69 -17.06 27.60
C HIS A 554 -16.54 -15.79 27.67
N ALA A 555 -15.95 -14.62 27.94
CA ALA A 555 -16.64 -13.34 27.96
C ALA A 555 -17.29 -13.01 26.61
N VAL A 556 -16.58 -13.25 25.51
CA VAL A 556 -17.14 -13.09 24.14
C VAL A 556 -18.31 -14.05 23.90
N THR A 557 -18.21 -15.30 24.35
CA THR A 557 -19.28 -16.30 24.18
C THR A 557 -20.52 -15.94 24.99
N GLU A 558 -20.36 -15.45 26.20
CA GLU A 558 -21.44 -15.15 27.13
C GLU A 558 -22.13 -13.81 26.80
N HIS A 559 -21.34 -12.77 26.54
CA HIS A 559 -21.84 -11.40 26.36
C HIS A 559 -21.81 -10.91 24.93
N GLY A 560 -20.92 -11.46 24.08
CA GLY A 560 -20.75 -11.08 22.68
C GLY A 560 -21.63 -11.84 21.68
N TRP A 561 -22.57 -12.70 22.11
CA TRP A 561 -23.37 -13.53 21.22
C TRP A 561 -24.85 -13.07 21.17
N ASP A 562 -25.42 -12.97 19.96
CA ASP A 562 -26.80 -12.53 19.70
C ASP A 562 -27.75 -13.68 19.29
N GLY A 563 -27.36 -14.94 19.52
CA GLY A 563 -28.14 -16.12 19.13
C GLY A 563 -27.74 -16.69 17.76
N GLU A 564 -27.50 -15.86 16.75
CA GLU A 564 -27.16 -16.24 15.38
C GLU A 564 -25.81 -15.68 14.90
N TRP A 565 -25.31 -14.61 15.53
CA TRP A 565 -24.03 -13.98 15.17
C TRP A 565 -23.38 -13.31 16.37
N PHE A 566 -22.11 -12.87 16.24
CA PHE A 566 -21.40 -12.11 17.26
C PHE A 566 -21.83 -10.64 17.20
N ARG A 567 -22.22 -10.07 18.36
CA ARG A 567 -22.50 -8.64 18.55
C ARG A 567 -21.28 -7.81 18.21
N ARG A 568 -21.48 -6.52 17.90
CA ARG A 568 -20.34 -5.63 17.60
C ARG A 568 -19.69 -5.06 18.85
N ALA A 569 -20.51 -4.51 19.73
CA ALA A 569 -20.03 -3.72 20.87
C ALA A 569 -21.14 -3.46 21.88
N TYR A 570 -20.76 -2.86 23.01
CA TYR A 570 -21.62 -2.12 23.91
C TYR A 570 -21.20 -0.66 23.93
N ASP A 571 -22.16 0.28 23.90
CA ASP A 571 -21.85 1.71 23.98
C ASP A 571 -21.61 2.18 25.43
N HIS A 572 -21.31 3.45 25.62
CA HIS A 572 -21.05 4.05 26.92
C HIS A 572 -22.22 3.95 27.93
N ALA A 573 -23.43 3.73 27.44
CA ALA A 573 -24.64 3.54 28.26
C ALA A 573 -25.01 2.05 28.46
N GLY A 574 -24.19 1.12 27.97
CA GLY A 574 -24.43 -0.32 28.04
C GLY A 574 -25.45 -0.83 27.02
N ARG A 575 -25.80 -0.05 26.00
CA ARG A 575 -26.69 -0.49 24.92
C ARG A 575 -25.90 -1.35 23.92
N VAL A 576 -26.55 -2.41 23.45
CA VAL A 576 -25.97 -3.35 22.50
C VAL A 576 -25.92 -2.76 21.10
N ILE A 577 -24.78 -2.89 20.44
CA ILE A 577 -24.55 -2.56 19.03
C ILE A 577 -24.28 -3.86 18.27
N GLY A 578 -24.90 -4.02 17.09
CA GLY A 578 -24.72 -5.23 16.28
C GLY A 578 -25.61 -6.38 16.71
N SER A 579 -26.85 -6.10 17.12
CA SER A 579 -27.87 -7.06 17.55
C SER A 579 -29.10 -7.03 16.64
N ALA A 580 -29.84 -8.14 16.56
CA ALA A 580 -31.12 -8.23 15.89
C ALA A 580 -32.16 -7.22 16.42
N GLU A 581 -31.96 -6.74 17.64
CA GLU A 581 -32.84 -5.74 18.28
C GLU A 581 -32.60 -4.32 17.76
N ASN A 582 -31.44 -4.05 17.10
CA ASN A 582 -31.18 -2.75 16.55
C ASN A 582 -32.01 -2.52 15.28
N ALA A 583 -32.51 -1.29 15.08
CA ALA A 583 -33.27 -0.94 13.87
C ALA A 583 -32.35 -0.91 12.63
N GLU A 584 -31.15 -0.38 12.79
CA GLU A 584 -30.06 -0.30 11.80
C GLU A 584 -28.78 -0.88 12.43
N GLY A 585 -27.80 -1.27 11.64
CA GLY A 585 -26.54 -1.80 12.16
C GLY A 585 -26.71 -3.11 12.95
N GLN A 586 -27.49 -4.05 12.44
CA GLN A 586 -27.81 -5.30 13.14
C GLN A 586 -26.64 -6.28 13.16
N ILE A 587 -25.90 -6.38 12.06
CA ILE A 587 -24.76 -7.29 11.94
C ILE A 587 -23.58 -6.58 11.31
N PHE A 588 -22.40 -6.75 11.91
CA PHE A 588 -21.11 -6.24 11.45
C PHE A 588 -20.18 -7.39 11.11
N ILE A 589 -19.36 -7.23 10.08
CA ILE A 589 -18.44 -8.26 9.60
C ILE A 589 -17.28 -8.53 10.57
N GLU A 590 -16.76 -7.48 11.23
CA GLU A 590 -15.50 -7.54 11.98
C GLU A 590 -15.52 -8.60 13.09
N PRO A 591 -16.53 -8.69 13.98
CA PRO A 591 -16.51 -9.71 15.00
C PRO A 591 -16.76 -11.12 14.44
N GLN A 592 -17.49 -11.26 13.30
CA GLN A 592 -17.73 -12.58 12.71
C GLN A 592 -16.43 -13.22 12.21
N GLY A 593 -15.58 -12.45 11.55
CA GLY A 593 -14.26 -12.92 11.13
C GLY A 593 -13.33 -13.13 12.30
N MET A 594 -13.12 -12.11 13.14
CA MET A 594 -12.07 -12.10 14.15
C MET A 594 -12.31 -13.10 15.29
N CYS A 595 -13.55 -13.24 15.78
CA CYS A 595 -13.87 -14.23 16.83
C CYS A 595 -13.63 -15.66 16.33
N VAL A 596 -14.05 -15.97 15.09
CA VAL A 596 -13.81 -17.31 14.54
C VAL A 596 -12.30 -17.55 14.31
N MET A 597 -11.57 -16.54 13.79
CA MET A 597 -10.11 -16.64 13.61
C MET A 597 -9.37 -16.91 14.93
N SER A 598 -9.87 -16.41 16.05
CA SER A 598 -9.32 -16.70 17.39
C SER A 598 -9.67 -18.08 17.94
N GLY A 599 -10.52 -18.85 17.23
CA GLY A 599 -11.00 -20.16 17.64
C GLY A 599 -12.33 -20.13 18.41
N ILE A 600 -12.88 -18.96 18.70
CA ILE A 600 -14.15 -18.81 19.44
C ILE A 600 -15.28 -19.36 18.60
N GLY A 601 -16.09 -20.23 19.22
CA GLY A 601 -17.27 -20.80 18.57
C GLY A 601 -17.02 -22.01 17.67
N LEU A 602 -15.78 -22.47 17.46
CA LEU A 602 -15.48 -23.64 16.61
C LEU A 602 -16.01 -24.94 17.22
N GLY A 603 -15.90 -25.11 18.55
CA GLY A 603 -16.26 -26.36 19.25
C GLY A 603 -17.77 -26.50 19.57
N ASN A 604 -18.55 -25.41 19.49
CA ASN A 604 -19.97 -25.38 19.91
C ASN A 604 -20.94 -24.96 18.80
N GLY A 605 -20.45 -24.85 17.56
CA GLY A 605 -21.25 -24.51 16.37
C GLY A 605 -21.61 -23.03 16.20
N MET A 606 -21.20 -22.15 17.10
CA MET A 606 -21.43 -20.70 16.97
C MET A 606 -20.73 -20.13 15.73
N ALA A 607 -19.50 -20.56 15.44
CA ALA A 607 -18.75 -20.13 14.26
C ALA A 607 -19.53 -20.42 12.96
N VAL A 608 -20.07 -21.63 12.81
CA VAL A 608 -20.84 -22.03 11.61
C VAL A 608 -22.11 -21.20 11.48
N ARG A 609 -22.80 -20.90 12.60
CA ARG A 609 -24.01 -20.04 12.59
C ARG A 609 -23.68 -18.59 12.25
N ALA A 610 -22.63 -18.04 12.84
CA ALA A 610 -22.17 -16.70 12.53
C ALA A 610 -21.83 -16.53 11.04
N LEU A 611 -21.11 -17.50 10.47
CA LEU A 611 -20.76 -17.50 9.04
C LEU A 611 -21.99 -17.72 8.13
N ALA A 612 -22.98 -18.49 8.58
CA ALA A 612 -24.27 -18.60 7.89
C ALA A 612 -25.01 -17.25 7.88
N SER A 613 -24.98 -16.50 8.98
CA SER A 613 -25.55 -15.15 9.07
C SER A 613 -24.82 -14.17 8.16
N VAL A 614 -23.48 -14.26 8.04
CA VAL A 614 -22.71 -13.47 7.05
C VAL A 614 -23.17 -13.79 5.64
N ARG A 615 -23.31 -15.07 5.28
CA ARG A 615 -23.77 -15.49 3.93
C ARG A 615 -25.15 -14.95 3.58
N THR A 616 -26.07 -14.95 4.55
CA THR A 616 -27.46 -14.55 4.30
C THR A 616 -27.71 -13.06 4.39
N ARG A 617 -26.95 -12.35 5.21
CA ARG A 617 -27.20 -10.92 5.53
C ARG A 617 -26.18 -9.94 4.92
N LEU A 618 -24.91 -10.34 4.83
CA LEU A 618 -23.83 -9.43 4.42
C LEU A 618 -23.29 -9.73 3.01
N ALA A 619 -23.42 -10.98 2.53
CA ALA A 619 -22.82 -11.36 1.24
C ALA A 619 -23.56 -10.75 0.05
N THR A 620 -22.80 -10.15 -0.88
CA THR A 620 -23.29 -9.59 -2.14
C THR A 620 -22.54 -10.19 -3.33
N SER A 621 -22.92 -9.83 -4.55
CA SER A 621 -22.16 -10.20 -5.76
C SER A 621 -20.77 -9.56 -5.84
N HIS A 622 -20.52 -8.49 -5.07
CA HIS A 622 -19.29 -7.72 -5.10
C HIS A 622 -18.37 -7.95 -3.88
N GLY A 623 -18.79 -8.76 -2.92
CA GLY A 623 -18.06 -9.04 -1.67
C GLY A 623 -18.99 -9.06 -0.47
N ILE A 624 -18.44 -8.90 0.73
CA ILE A 624 -19.17 -8.92 2.00
C ILE A 624 -19.26 -7.50 2.54
N LEU A 625 -20.47 -7.05 2.87
CA LEU A 625 -20.74 -5.73 3.46
C LEU A 625 -20.11 -5.61 4.85
N LEU A 626 -19.70 -4.40 5.22
CA LEU A 626 -19.20 -4.15 6.56
C LEU A 626 -20.30 -4.23 7.60
N VAL A 627 -21.46 -3.62 7.32
CA VAL A 627 -22.62 -3.57 8.22
C VAL A 627 -23.94 -3.63 7.44
N GLN A 628 -24.97 -4.20 8.04
CA GLN A 628 -26.34 -4.28 7.49
C GLN A 628 -27.38 -4.27 8.62
N PRO A 629 -28.51 -3.56 8.49
CA PRO A 629 -28.78 -2.47 7.53
C PRO A 629 -27.81 -1.30 7.73
N ALA A 630 -27.53 -0.56 6.64
CA ALA A 630 -26.76 0.67 6.73
C ALA A 630 -27.50 1.76 7.51
N TYR A 631 -26.78 2.66 8.14
CA TYR A 631 -27.34 3.81 8.85
C TYR A 631 -27.84 4.85 7.85
N THR A 632 -29.08 5.29 8.03
CA THR A 632 -29.76 6.26 7.13
C THR A 632 -29.72 7.69 7.67
N ARG A 633 -29.29 7.88 8.89
CA ARG A 633 -29.13 9.19 9.54
C ARG A 633 -27.95 9.18 10.50
N TYR A 634 -27.51 10.38 10.88
CA TYR A 634 -26.49 10.52 11.90
C TYR A 634 -26.99 10.12 13.28
N HIS A 635 -26.22 9.28 13.96
CA HIS A 635 -26.42 8.83 15.32
C HIS A 635 -25.28 9.32 16.18
N LEU A 636 -25.57 10.24 17.11
CA LEU A 636 -24.57 10.85 18.00
C LEU A 636 -23.78 9.79 18.78
N GLU A 637 -24.46 8.75 19.24
CA GLU A 637 -23.90 7.67 20.05
C GLU A 637 -23.04 6.67 19.26
N LEU A 638 -23.06 6.70 17.95
CA LEU A 638 -22.27 5.85 17.07
C LEU A 638 -21.12 6.60 16.40
N GLY A 639 -21.26 7.91 16.24
CA GLY A 639 -20.26 8.79 15.67
C GLY A 639 -20.16 8.70 14.15
N GLU A 640 -18.95 8.83 13.66
CA GLU A 640 -18.63 9.11 12.24
C GLU A 640 -19.16 8.04 11.28
N ILE A 641 -19.23 6.77 11.66
CA ILE A 641 -19.76 5.69 10.82
C ILE A 641 -21.16 6.03 10.27
N SER A 642 -21.98 6.67 11.08
CA SER A 642 -23.36 7.03 10.71
C SER A 642 -23.45 8.35 9.92
N SER A 643 -22.35 9.07 9.72
CA SER A 643 -22.28 10.28 8.89
C SER A 643 -22.05 9.98 7.40
N TYR A 644 -21.52 8.81 7.08
CA TYR A 644 -21.30 8.42 5.69
C TYR A 644 -22.61 8.05 5.00
N PRO A 645 -22.74 8.34 3.69
CA PRO A 645 -23.90 7.90 2.93
C PRO A 645 -24.02 6.35 2.94
N PRO A 646 -25.24 5.79 2.98
CA PRO A 646 -25.46 4.35 2.89
C PRO A 646 -24.75 3.74 1.67
N GLY A 647 -24.06 2.62 1.89
CA GLY A 647 -23.32 1.90 0.87
C GLY A 647 -21.90 2.43 0.61
N TYR A 648 -21.45 3.44 1.37
CA TYR A 648 -20.09 3.98 1.26
C TYR A 648 -19.30 3.88 2.56
N LYS A 649 -17.98 3.80 2.45
CA LYS A 649 -17.04 3.71 3.57
C LYS A 649 -17.48 2.62 4.56
N GLU A 650 -17.39 2.86 5.84
CA GLU A 650 -17.78 1.91 6.87
C GLU A 650 -19.32 1.74 7.00
N ASN A 651 -20.12 2.58 6.32
CA ASN A 651 -21.58 2.54 6.39
C ASN A 651 -22.19 1.67 5.27
N GLY A 652 -22.05 0.36 5.36
CA GLY A 652 -22.70 -0.59 4.45
C GLY A 652 -22.02 -0.76 3.09
N SER A 653 -20.74 -0.34 2.93
CA SER A 653 -19.94 -0.74 1.76
C SER A 653 -19.36 -2.13 1.93
N ILE A 654 -18.79 -2.69 0.85
CA ILE A 654 -17.86 -3.80 0.91
C ILE A 654 -16.50 -3.20 1.28
N PHE A 655 -16.17 -3.16 2.58
CA PHE A 655 -14.87 -2.71 3.04
C PHE A 655 -13.90 -3.88 2.89
N CYS A 656 -13.10 -3.85 1.81
CA CYS A 656 -12.37 -5.01 1.31
C CYS A 656 -11.36 -5.59 2.32
N HIS A 657 -10.85 -4.78 3.25
CA HIS A 657 -9.90 -5.21 4.29
C HIS A 657 -10.47 -6.30 5.22
N THR A 658 -11.77 -6.24 5.56
CA THR A 658 -12.41 -7.16 6.50
C THR A 658 -12.87 -8.45 5.85
N ASN A 659 -13.04 -8.47 4.53
CA ASN A 659 -13.51 -9.64 3.79
C ASN A 659 -12.59 -10.86 3.96
N PRO A 660 -11.25 -10.74 3.90
CA PRO A 660 -10.33 -11.85 4.15
C PRO A 660 -10.46 -12.48 5.55
N TRP A 661 -10.87 -11.75 6.59
CA TRP A 661 -11.08 -12.34 7.91
C TRP A 661 -12.19 -13.39 7.87
N VAL A 662 -13.27 -13.13 7.11
CA VAL A 662 -14.32 -14.11 6.88
C VAL A 662 -13.84 -15.24 5.97
N MET A 663 -13.00 -14.97 4.96
CA MET A 663 -12.44 -16.04 4.11
C MET A 663 -11.59 -17.02 4.95
N VAL A 664 -10.77 -16.49 5.88
CA VAL A 664 -10.01 -17.29 6.83
C VAL A 664 -10.94 -18.09 7.73
N ALA A 665 -11.97 -17.45 8.29
CA ALA A 665 -12.95 -18.09 9.15
C ALA A 665 -13.71 -19.23 8.42
N GLU A 666 -14.12 -19.03 7.17
CA GLU A 666 -14.77 -20.09 6.35
C GLU A 666 -13.80 -21.25 6.08
N ALA A 667 -12.53 -20.96 5.79
CA ALA A 667 -11.49 -22.01 5.63
C ALA A 667 -11.27 -22.78 6.95
N MET A 668 -11.31 -22.10 8.11
CA MET A 668 -11.18 -22.76 9.42
C MET A 668 -12.29 -23.76 9.68
N VAL A 669 -13.49 -23.53 9.21
CA VAL A 669 -14.62 -24.47 9.33
C VAL A 669 -14.77 -25.43 8.13
N GLY A 670 -13.82 -25.40 7.17
CA GLY A 670 -13.80 -26.34 6.03
C GLY A 670 -14.64 -25.92 4.83
N HIS A 671 -15.13 -24.69 4.77
CA HIS A 671 -15.97 -24.17 3.70
C HIS A 671 -15.16 -23.52 2.57
N GLY A 672 -14.37 -24.31 1.83
CA GLY A 672 -13.46 -23.80 0.77
C GLY A 672 -14.17 -23.11 -0.39
N ASP A 673 -15.33 -23.60 -0.81
CA ASP A 673 -16.14 -22.94 -1.86
C ASP A 673 -16.59 -21.53 -1.45
N ALA A 674 -16.98 -21.34 -0.19
CA ALA A 674 -17.40 -20.04 0.32
C ALA A 674 -16.18 -19.09 0.44
N ALA A 675 -15.08 -19.57 1.03
CA ALA A 675 -13.84 -18.81 1.18
C ALA A 675 -13.32 -18.32 -0.19
N PHE A 676 -13.20 -19.23 -1.15
CA PHE A 676 -12.74 -18.88 -2.49
C PHE A 676 -13.74 -18.02 -3.25
N GLY A 677 -15.04 -18.26 -3.08
CA GLY A 677 -16.11 -17.44 -3.67
C GLY A 677 -16.01 -15.97 -3.23
N TYR A 678 -15.76 -15.71 -1.95
CA TYR A 678 -15.52 -14.34 -1.44
C TYR A 678 -14.23 -13.74 -1.98
N TYR A 679 -13.15 -14.52 -2.02
CA TYR A 679 -11.88 -14.09 -2.61
C TYR A 679 -12.06 -13.60 -4.05
N LYS A 680 -12.76 -14.35 -4.90
CA LYS A 680 -13.00 -13.98 -6.31
C LYS A 680 -13.82 -12.69 -6.46
N ARG A 681 -14.76 -12.42 -5.56
CA ARG A 681 -15.63 -11.23 -5.66
C ARG A 681 -14.88 -9.91 -5.50
N ILE A 682 -13.82 -9.87 -4.69
CA ILE A 682 -13.00 -8.66 -4.46
C ILE A 682 -11.64 -8.74 -5.16
N ASN A 683 -11.28 -9.86 -5.80
CA ASN A 683 -10.06 -10.00 -6.57
C ASN A 683 -10.08 -9.05 -7.77
N PRO A 684 -9.17 -8.05 -7.87
CA PRO A 684 -9.20 -7.05 -8.93
C PRO A 684 -9.04 -7.65 -10.32
N SER A 685 -8.20 -8.69 -10.49
CA SER A 685 -8.03 -9.38 -11.77
C SER A 685 -9.35 -10.01 -12.27
N ALA A 686 -10.12 -10.61 -11.38
CA ALA A 686 -11.44 -11.19 -11.71
C ALA A 686 -12.49 -10.11 -12.07
N ARG A 687 -12.21 -8.83 -11.77
CA ARG A 687 -13.09 -7.69 -12.06
C ARG A 687 -12.70 -6.90 -13.32
N GLU A 688 -11.67 -7.32 -14.03
CA GLU A 688 -11.20 -6.66 -15.26
C GLU A 688 -12.31 -6.51 -16.31
N GLN A 689 -13.18 -7.53 -16.43
CA GLN A 689 -14.30 -7.54 -17.40
C GLN A 689 -15.35 -6.44 -17.13
N ILE A 690 -15.42 -5.94 -15.91
CA ILE A 690 -16.35 -4.90 -15.46
C ILE A 690 -15.62 -3.61 -15.05
N SER A 691 -14.50 -3.30 -15.71
CA SER A 691 -13.67 -2.12 -15.38
C SER A 691 -14.43 -0.79 -15.47
N ASP A 692 -15.47 -0.69 -16.29
CA ASP A 692 -16.37 0.47 -16.37
C ASP A 692 -17.25 0.63 -15.12
N VAL A 693 -17.56 -0.45 -14.42
CA VAL A 693 -18.26 -0.45 -13.13
C VAL A 693 -17.27 -0.32 -11.98
N HIS A 694 -16.23 -1.16 -12.00
CA HIS A 694 -15.21 -1.20 -10.94
C HIS A 694 -14.37 0.08 -10.88
N ARG A 695 -14.04 0.69 -11.99
CA ARG A 695 -13.33 1.95 -12.22
C ARG A 695 -11.88 2.01 -11.75
N CYS A 696 -11.53 1.38 -10.63
CA CYS A 696 -10.15 1.27 -10.17
C CYS A 696 -9.33 0.30 -11.03
N GLU A 697 -8.03 0.34 -10.83
CA GLU A 697 -7.05 -0.50 -11.52
C GLU A 697 -7.36 -2.00 -11.33
N PRO A 698 -7.39 -2.81 -12.38
CA PRO A 698 -7.70 -4.25 -12.26
C PRO A 698 -6.53 -5.09 -11.74
N TYR A 699 -5.39 -4.49 -11.43
CA TYR A 699 -4.19 -5.20 -10.96
C TYR A 699 -3.90 -4.98 -9.47
N VAL A 700 -4.70 -4.19 -8.75
CA VAL A 700 -4.52 -3.93 -7.30
C VAL A 700 -5.84 -3.87 -6.56
N TYR A 701 -5.82 -4.31 -5.29
CA TYR A 701 -6.98 -4.23 -4.41
C TYR A 701 -7.33 -2.79 -4.07
N ALA A 702 -8.61 -2.52 -3.95
CA ALA A 702 -9.17 -1.29 -3.42
C ALA A 702 -9.48 -1.42 -1.92
N GLN A 703 -9.64 -0.28 -1.24
CA GLN A 703 -10.08 -0.22 0.15
C GLN A 703 -11.54 -0.65 0.29
N MET A 704 -12.40 -0.12 -0.60
CA MET A 704 -13.82 -0.42 -0.57
C MET A 704 -14.41 -0.56 -1.98
N ILE A 705 -15.54 -1.25 -2.05
CA ILE A 705 -16.43 -1.30 -3.20
C ILE A 705 -17.80 -0.83 -2.71
N ALA A 706 -18.43 0.08 -3.45
CA ALA A 706 -19.74 0.64 -3.10
C ALA A 706 -20.80 -0.46 -2.98
N GLY A 707 -21.53 -0.44 -1.87
CA GLY A 707 -22.55 -1.42 -1.54
C GLY A 707 -23.88 -1.23 -2.29
N PRO A 708 -24.87 -2.13 -2.08
CA PRO A 708 -26.16 -2.08 -2.77
C PRO A 708 -26.97 -0.80 -2.51
N ASP A 709 -26.77 -0.18 -1.34
CA ASP A 709 -27.48 1.07 -0.98
C ASP A 709 -26.87 2.31 -1.66
N ALA A 710 -25.70 2.18 -2.27
CA ALA A 710 -25.05 3.27 -3.00
C ALA A 710 -25.56 3.38 -4.42
N PRO A 711 -25.74 4.61 -4.97
CA PRO A 711 -26.12 4.82 -6.37
C PRO A 711 -25.14 4.20 -7.38
N ALA A 712 -23.85 4.13 -7.03
CA ALA A 712 -22.79 3.55 -7.84
C ALA A 712 -22.36 2.17 -7.32
N CYS A 713 -23.32 1.29 -7.02
CA CYS A 713 -23.06 -0.07 -6.54
C CYS A 713 -22.03 -0.80 -7.42
N GLY A 714 -21.00 -1.38 -6.80
CA GLY A 714 -19.92 -2.08 -7.50
C GLY A 714 -18.70 -1.21 -7.87
N GLU A 715 -18.80 0.13 -7.74
CA GLU A 715 -17.67 1.03 -7.93
C GLU A 715 -16.64 0.88 -6.80
N ALA A 716 -15.40 0.56 -7.15
CA ALA A 716 -14.31 0.53 -6.19
C ALA A 716 -13.72 1.93 -5.98
N LYS A 717 -13.18 2.15 -4.78
CA LYS A 717 -12.54 3.42 -4.39
C LYS A 717 -11.29 3.16 -3.57
N ASN A 718 -10.35 4.12 -3.64
CA ASN A 718 -9.13 4.13 -2.83
C ASN A 718 -8.29 2.87 -3.05
N SER A 719 -7.80 2.72 -4.28
CA SER A 719 -6.89 1.65 -4.66
C SER A 719 -5.50 1.80 -4.00
N TRP A 720 -4.71 0.75 -4.00
CA TRP A 720 -3.33 0.64 -3.55
C TRP A 720 -3.12 0.60 -2.04
N LEU A 721 -3.27 1.71 -1.32
CA LEU A 721 -2.86 1.79 0.09
C LEU A 721 -3.96 1.28 1.03
N THR A 722 -4.05 -0.03 1.14
CA THR A 722 -5.04 -0.73 1.96
C THR A 722 -4.49 -2.04 2.51
N GLY A 723 -4.83 -2.36 3.75
CA GLY A 723 -4.53 -3.67 4.35
C GLY A 723 -5.23 -4.85 3.66
N THR A 724 -6.15 -4.57 2.73
CA THR A 724 -6.75 -5.57 1.86
C THR A 724 -5.71 -6.43 1.16
N ALA A 725 -4.60 -5.85 0.69
CA ALA A 725 -3.54 -6.58 0.00
C ALA A 725 -2.89 -7.65 0.89
N ALA A 726 -2.44 -7.27 2.08
CA ALA A 726 -1.79 -8.18 3.03
C ALA A 726 -2.74 -9.31 3.46
N TRP A 727 -3.97 -8.96 3.84
CA TRP A 727 -4.95 -9.94 4.30
C TRP A 727 -5.46 -10.87 3.20
N ASN A 728 -5.62 -10.39 1.96
CA ASN A 728 -5.95 -11.29 0.84
C ASN A 728 -4.79 -12.25 0.52
N LEU A 729 -3.54 -11.79 0.62
CA LEU A 729 -2.39 -12.70 0.46
C LEU A 729 -2.39 -13.77 1.55
N VAL A 730 -2.67 -13.42 2.80
CA VAL A 730 -2.85 -14.37 3.91
C VAL A 730 -4.01 -15.34 3.63
N ALA A 731 -5.19 -14.84 3.29
CA ALA A 731 -6.37 -15.68 3.08
C ALA A 731 -6.14 -16.69 1.95
N ILE A 732 -5.64 -16.25 0.79
CA ILE A 732 -5.46 -17.15 -0.35
C ILE A 732 -4.28 -18.11 -0.13
N THR A 733 -3.10 -17.62 0.30
CA THR A 733 -1.91 -18.49 0.35
C THR A 733 -1.86 -19.35 1.60
N GLN A 734 -2.24 -18.79 2.76
CA GLN A 734 -2.07 -19.48 4.04
C GLN A 734 -3.30 -20.31 4.44
N TRP A 735 -4.49 -19.99 3.93
CA TRP A 735 -5.72 -20.66 4.35
C TRP A 735 -6.41 -21.42 3.23
N ILE A 736 -6.66 -20.83 2.07
CA ILE A 736 -7.29 -21.53 0.95
C ILE A 736 -6.30 -22.52 0.32
N LEU A 737 -5.09 -22.06 -0.05
CA LEU A 737 -4.00 -22.94 -0.51
C LEU A 737 -3.29 -23.63 0.65
N GLY A 738 -3.48 -23.19 1.88
CA GLY A 738 -3.06 -23.83 3.11
C GLY A 738 -1.56 -23.87 3.37
N ILE A 739 -0.75 -23.01 2.73
CA ILE A 739 0.72 -22.99 2.86
C ILE A 739 1.09 -21.93 3.92
N ARG A 740 1.24 -22.34 5.19
CA ARG A 740 1.49 -21.46 6.34
C ARG A 740 2.84 -21.71 6.99
N ALA A 741 3.59 -20.64 7.22
CA ALA A 741 4.75 -20.68 8.09
C ALA A 741 4.32 -20.89 9.55
N GLU A 742 4.94 -21.84 10.22
CA GLU A 742 4.77 -22.12 11.65
C GLU A 742 6.12 -22.08 12.36
N MET A 743 6.11 -22.04 13.70
CA MET A 743 7.36 -22.00 14.48
C MET A 743 8.29 -23.19 14.18
N ASP A 744 7.71 -24.38 13.97
CA ASP A 744 8.43 -25.65 13.87
C ASP A 744 8.43 -26.26 12.45
N GLY A 745 7.88 -25.57 11.44
CA GLY A 745 7.82 -26.11 10.10
C GLY A 745 6.92 -25.30 9.16
N LEU A 746 6.64 -25.91 8.02
CA LEU A 746 5.70 -25.39 7.03
C LEU A 746 4.41 -26.22 7.08
N ARG A 747 3.29 -25.60 7.43
CA ARG A 747 1.99 -26.29 7.40
C ARG A 747 1.48 -26.32 5.97
N VAL A 748 1.04 -27.49 5.53
CA VAL A 748 0.37 -27.71 4.25
C VAL A 748 -1.01 -28.32 4.54
N ASP A 749 -2.04 -27.46 4.60
CA ASP A 749 -3.41 -27.82 5.00
C ASP A 749 -4.42 -27.02 4.15
N PRO A 750 -4.51 -27.30 2.83
CA PRO A 750 -5.40 -26.60 1.92
C PRO A 750 -6.88 -26.88 2.24
N VAL A 751 -7.70 -25.88 1.96
CA VAL A 751 -9.17 -25.95 1.99
C VAL A 751 -9.67 -25.43 0.64
N LEU A 752 -9.60 -26.30 -0.36
CA LEU A 752 -9.82 -25.95 -1.76
C LEU A 752 -11.31 -25.82 -2.10
N PRO A 753 -11.66 -25.02 -3.14
CA PRO A 753 -12.97 -25.13 -3.75
C PRO A 753 -13.10 -26.52 -4.42
N ALA A 754 -14.30 -27.13 -4.33
CA ALA A 754 -14.59 -28.46 -4.87
C ALA A 754 -14.31 -28.58 -6.38
N ALA A 755 -14.43 -27.47 -7.13
CA ALA A 755 -14.13 -27.44 -8.56
C ALA A 755 -12.66 -27.70 -8.91
N TRP A 756 -11.70 -27.55 -7.97
CA TRP A 756 -10.27 -27.70 -8.26
C TRP A 756 -9.79 -29.14 -8.09
N ALA A 757 -9.06 -29.65 -9.10
CA ALA A 757 -8.42 -30.98 -9.02
C ALA A 757 -7.18 -30.97 -8.12
N GLY A 758 -6.64 -29.80 -7.83
CA GLY A 758 -5.41 -29.59 -7.10
C GLY A 758 -4.68 -28.36 -7.60
N PHE A 759 -3.44 -28.19 -7.13
CA PHE A 759 -2.53 -27.13 -7.55
C PHE A 759 -1.08 -27.53 -7.27
N THR A 760 -0.12 -26.78 -7.83
CA THR A 760 1.29 -26.89 -7.45
C THR A 760 1.79 -25.56 -6.90
N ALA A 761 2.81 -25.61 -6.03
CA ALA A 761 3.45 -24.43 -5.50
C ALA A 761 4.94 -24.66 -5.23
N THR A 762 5.74 -23.60 -5.37
CA THR A 762 7.12 -23.56 -4.90
C THR A 762 7.23 -22.52 -3.81
N ARG A 763 7.67 -22.92 -2.61
CA ARG A 763 7.83 -22.05 -1.45
C ARG A 763 9.27 -22.07 -0.96
N ARG A 764 9.92 -20.90 -0.91
CA ARG A 764 11.21 -20.74 -0.22
C ARG A 764 10.93 -20.39 1.24
N PHE A 765 11.37 -21.21 2.16
CA PHE A 765 11.12 -21.03 3.59
C PHE A 765 12.34 -21.39 4.40
N ARG A 766 12.84 -20.47 5.21
CA ARG A 766 14.02 -20.62 6.07
C ARG A 766 15.23 -21.22 5.36
N GLY A 767 15.47 -20.79 4.13
CA GLY A 767 16.63 -21.20 3.31
C GLY A 767 16.45 -22.51 2.52
N ALA A 768 15.40 -23.29 2.74
CA ALA A 768 15.04 -24.46 1.95
C ALA A 768 13.98 -24.10 0.89
N THR A 769 13.86 -24.95 -0.13
CA THR A 769 12.81 -24.85 -1.17
C THR A 769 11.86 -26.02 -1.05
N TYR A 770 10.58 -25.76 -0.89
CA TYR A 770 9.53 -26.78 -0.83
C TYR A 770 8.75 -26.77 -2.15
N GLN A 771 8.78 -27.92 -2.83
CA GLN A 771 7.97 -28.17 -4.03
C GLN A 771 6.72 -28.92 -3.60
N ILE A 772 5.59 -28.26 -3.67
CA ILE A 772 4.33 -28.72 -3.09
C ILE A 772 3.39 -29.13 -4.23
N SER A 773 2.88 -30.35 -4.19
CA SER A 773 1.83 -30.84 -5.08
C SER A 773 0.61 -31.24 -4.26
N VAL A 774 -0.52 -30.60 -4.54
CA VAL A 774 -1.79 -30.90 -3.88
C VAL A 774 -2.75 -31.51 -4.87
N ARG A 775 -3.35 -32.65 -4.52
CA ARG A 775 -4.36 -33.36 -5.31
C ARG A 775 -5.69 -33.39 -4.58
N ASN A 776 -6.78 -33.18 -5.31
CA ASN A 776 -8.16 -33.27 -4.83
C ASN A 776 -8.95 -34.21 -5.75
N PRO A 777 -8.74 -35.52 -5.63
CA PRO A 777 -9.30 -36.49 -6.56
C PRO A 777 -10.83 -36.59 -6.48
N ASP A 778 -11.37 -36.42 -5.26
CA ASP A 778 -12.80 -36.54 -5.00
C ASP A 778 -13.58 -35.22 -5.23
N ARG A 779 -12.86 -34.15 -5.62
CA ARG A 779 -13.47 -32.83 -5.88
C ARG A 779 -14.34 -32.35 -4.73
N ILE A 780 -13.79 -32.39 -3.54
CA ILE A 780 -14.47 -31.95 -2.31
C ILE A 780 -13.84 -30.68 -1.74
N SER A 781 -14.62 -29.95 -1.00
CA SER A 781 -14.13 -28.87 -0.13
C SER A 781 -13.75 -29.51 1.21
N GLY A 782 -12.57 -30.12 1.27
CA GLY A 782 -12.09 -30.88 2.42
C GLY A 782 -10.70 -30.42 2.90
N ARG A 783 -10.19 -31.15 3.88
CA ARG A 783 -8.84 -30.95 4.42
C ARG A 783 -7.89 -32.05 3.93
N VAL A 784 -6.60 -31.93 4.26
CA VAL A 784 -5.60 -32.95 3.95
C VAL A 784 -5.90 -34.25 4.70
N ALA A 785 -6.10 -35.33 3.95
CA ALA A 785 -6.23 -36.69 4.47
C ALA A 785 -4.90 -37.42 4.51
N ASP A 786 -3.99 -37.12 3.58
CA ASP A 786 -2.67 -37.74 3.49
C ASP A 786 -1.60 -36.72 3.10
N LEU A 787 -0.43 -36.78 3.79
CA LEU A 787 0.71 -35.93 3.53
C LEU A 787 1.98 -36.76 3.46
N GLU A 788 2.72 -36.62 2.35
CA GLU A 788 4.03 -37.23 2.16
C GLU A 788 5.10 -36.16 1.98
N VAL A 789 6.28 -36.40 2.58
CA VAL A 789 7.46 -35.53 2.48
C VAL A 789 8.64 -36.40 2.05
N ASP A 790 9.20 -36.12 0.86
CA ASP A 790 10.27 -36.90 0.25
C ASP A 790 9.93 -38.42 0.18
N GLY A 791 8.67 -38.73 -0.15
CA GLY A 791 8.15 -40.10 -0.25
C GLY A 791 7.89 -40.79 1.09
N GLN A 792 7.98 -40.10 2.22
CA GLN A 792 7.66 -40.60 3.54
C GLN A 792 6.37 -39.97 4.08
N ARG A 793 5.45 -40.81 4.51
CA ARG A 793 4.19 -40.36 5.10
C ARG A 793 4.41 -39.63 6.43
N VAL A 794 3.84 -38.43 6.56
CA VAL A 794 3.91 -37.58 7.76
C VAL A 794 2.56 -37.59 8.47
N ARG A 795 2.57 -37.74 9.78
CA ARG A 795 1.36 -37.63 10.60
C ARG A 795 0.95 -36.17 10.78
N GLY A 796 -0.27 -35.82 10.35
CA GLY A 796 -0.79 -34.45 10.41
C GLY A 796 -0.40 -33.64 9.16
N THR A 797 -0.36 -32.30 9.28
CA THR A 797 -0.22 -31.37 8.16
C THR A 797 1.02 -30.47 8.26
N LEU A 798 1.92 -30.73 9.21
CA LEU A 798 3.14 -29.96 9.42
C LEU A 798 4.35 -30.66 8.78
N VAL A 799 4.90 -30.03 7.74
CA VAL A 799 6.16 -30.42 7.12
C VAL A 799 7.31 -29.92 7.96
N PRO A 800 8.23 -30.81 8.42
CA PRO A 800 9.36 -30.39 9.25
C PRO A 800 10.29 -29.38 8.56
N LEU A 801 11.04 -28.62 9.35
CA LEU A 801 12.10 -27.75 8.85
C LEU A 801 13.19 -28.58 8.15
N ALA A 802 13.59 -28.12 6.98
CA ALA A 802 14.67 -28.70 6.20
C ALA A 802 15.95 -27.83 6.26
N PRO A 803 17.13 -28.42 6.09
CA PRO A 803 18.37 -27.66 6.02
C PRO A 803 18.38 -26.64 4.89
N ALA A 804 19.03 -25.48 5.12
CA ALA A 804 19.19 -24.46 4.11
C ALA A 804 19.88 -25.03 2.84
N GLY A 805 19.41 -24.60 1.67
CA GLY A 805 19.92 -25.07 0.36
C GLY A 805 19.34 -26.38 -0.13
N THR A 806 18.48 -27.06 0.66
CA THR A 806 17.81 -28.31 0.23
C THR A 806 16.51 -28.04 -0.50
N THR A 807 16.10 -28.99 -1.33
CA THR A 807 14.78 -29.04 -1.96
C THR A 807 13.99 -30.22 -1.41
N VAL A 808 12.79 -29.95 -0.92
CA VAL A 808 11.89 -30.91 -0.29
C VAL A 808 10.68 -31.12 -1.18
N GLN A 809 10.31 -32.37 -1.46
CA GLN A 809 9.09 -32.73 -2.20
C GLN A 809 7.96 -32.93 -1.20
N VAL A 810 6.83 -32.24 -1.40
CA VAL A 810 5.65 -32.34 -0.54
C VAL A 810 4.46 -32.73 -1.37
N GLU A 811 3.85 -33.86 -1.08
CA GLU A 811 2.62 -34.32 -1.72
C GLU A 811 1.49 -34.37 -0.71
N ALA A 812 0.38 -33.68 -0.99
CA ALA A 812 -0.80 -33.66 -0.15
C ALA A 812 -2.03 -34.12 -0.93
N VAL A 813 -2.87 -34.93 -0.29
CA VAL A 813 -4.15 -35.37 -0.83
C VAL A 813 -5.27 -34.86 0.06
N VAL A 814 -6.22 -34.15 -0.57
CA VAL A 814 -7.46 -33.70 0.09
C VAL A 814 -8.44 -34.84 0.12
N GLY A 815 -9.08 -35.09 1.30
CA GLY A 815 -10.03 -36.18 1.49
C GLY A 815 -11.05 -35.93 2.63
#